data_53dd8cc7ccbab68caa23472126ea7049
#
_entry.id   53dd8cc7ccbab68caa23472126ea7049
#
_cell.length_a   1.000
_cell.length_b   1.000
_cell.length_c   1.000
_cell.angle_alpha   90.00
_cell.angle_beta   90.00
_cell.angle_gamma   90.00
#
_symmetry.space_group_name_H-M   'P 1'
#
loop_
_entity.id
_entity.type
_entity.pdbx_description
1 polymer ?
#
loop_
_entity_poly.entity_id
_entity_poly.type
_entity_poly.pdbx_seq_one_letter_code
_entity_poly.pdbx_strand_id
1 'polypeptide(L)'
;MVPGQRVTVTLRDLRTGQQVGGAVEVQWPAASDPDEPAPAAGQLPTLSGHLDRVSRDGWVSGWCWYPDQPGVHVDLTVLVDEERAGNIRADGFRPDLQQAGIGDGTHGFAFALPYAVLADKGTLRVAVQEAGTGRNLSDPVTVRLGRMAAAEERIIDLERQVRLLRGQIDELTHQGAMRDEDRAARDLFATVAEFFGDLAKGGTGRIAAGSFGAAGLAGALDDLTSRYAPLVLAEPARLAATVIVAATAGFDAIYRCLAALHDAGVDRTADIVLLDDGGQGGSAALVPSLVRNLRYVRIHDGSGLVAGRNEIAATSHAPLVAFLAPQARVLTGWLDALAATFDREPDAGAVGGRLAREDGLIQHAYLLAADDGSLSDPSHLVPFEVATHTFLRRADAVSGQAFAVRRELLLGLGGFSPLFTAFGHAAVDLCARLRAAGRPVLFQPLAVAAWPAKGVPDADGEPPDLTLPDEDTQRLNARLRDVGWPVATARARFAGHALVIDDDLPRLDRDAGSIATFEQMVLLRRLGWHVTFCPVHAVTLDPTASDLLAGHGIEVVGPPVYGSVTQYLQAFGPELGIVHIYRYANMTMLLDRVRELAPDAKIIFATADLHFLREQRRAELAGKALPEAARAEEVACMLAADATIVTSDHEIGLLRRDVPPEKLVLLRWIERPRPIARGFADRRDLCFIGNYRHPPNLDGVEWFLAEVFPLVRKKLPDVKLKLAGSGMPNSLRDFADEGVEIVGWVEDLADLFGTVRLSVAPLRFGAGFKGKVATSLAYGLPVVGSSISLEGTGLLDGDGVLVADDPPSFAATVVRLHEDADLWEAQTARGLERVAALYSPDAALDIWKRMLGRLDRPIAL
;
A
#
# COMPACT_ATOMS: atom_id res chain seq x y z
N MET A 1 7.42 -3.56 35.62
CA MET A 1 8.34 -4.60 36.18
C MET A 1 9.31 -3.88 37.07
N VAL A 2 9.74 -4.50 38.16
CA VAL A 2 10.67 -3.88 39.14
C VAL A 2 12.11 -4.10 38.68
N PRO A 3 12.99 -3.07 38.66
CA PRO A 3 14.40 -3.23 38.30
C PRO A 3 15.09 -4.31 39.19
N GLY A 4 15.89 -5.19 38.56
CA GLY A 4 16.56 -6.31 39.21
C GLY A 4 15.72 -7.59 39.38
N GLN A 5 14.46 -7.59 38.98
CA GLN A 5 13.57 -8.76 39.05
C GLN A 5 13.94 -9.78 37.94
N ARG A 6 13.97 -11.06 38.27
CA ARG A 6 14.05 -12.16 37.30
C ARG A 6 12.66 -12.47 36.76
N VAL A 7 12.54 -12.51 35.44
CA VAL A 7 11.30 -12.82 34.76
C VAL A 7 11.53 -14.00 33.82
N THR A 8 10.68 -14.99 33.93
CA THR A 8 10.73 -16.15 33.03
C THR A 8 9.86 -15.83 31.82
N VAL A 9 10.47 -15.75 30.65
CA VAL A 9 9.77 -15.54 29.37
C VAL A 9 9.57 -16.88 28.70
N THR A 10 8.31 -17.21 28.41
CA THR A 10 7.95 -18.41 27.66
C THR A 10 7.22 -18.00 26.39
N LEU A 11 7.68 -18.50 25.25
CA LEU A 11 6.96 -18.37 23.99
C LEU A 11 5.93 -19.49 23.87
N ARG A 12 4.70 -19.16 23.50
CA ARG A 12 3.64 -20.13 23.19
C ARG A 12 3.17 -19.93 21.77
N ASP A 13 2.95 -21.05 21.09
CA ASP A 13 2.24 -21.03 19.80
C ASP A 13 0.82 -20.53 20.03
N LEU A 14 0.46 -19.43 19.41
CA LEU A 14 -0.86 -18.80 19.55
C LEU A 14 -2.01 -19.65 18.99
N ARG A 15 -1.71 -20.60 18.13
CA ARG A 15 -2.70 -21.49 17.50
C ARG A 15 -2.96 -22.75 18.31
N THR A 16 -1.93 -23.32 18.94
CA THR A 16 -2.01 -24.59 19.67
C THR A 16 -1.94 -24.42 21.18
N GLY A 17 -1.58 -23.23 21.65
CA GLY A 17 -1.35 -22.97 23.09
C GLY A 17 -0.11 -23.67 23.67
N GLN A 18 0.60 -24.47 22.86
CA GLN A 18 1.79 -25.20 23.29
C GLN A 18 3.01 -24.27 23.43
N GLN A 19 3.85 -24.57 24.41
CA GLN A 19 5.09 -23.83 24.59
C GLN A 19 6.09 -24.17 23.49
N VAL A 20 6.58 -23.14 22.81
CA VAL A 20 7.58 -23.26 21.72
C VAL A 20 8.95 -22.93 22.31
N GLY A 21 9.79 -23.96 22.48
CA GLY A 21 11.13 -23.81 23.05
C GLY A 21 11.18 -23.84 24.58
N GLY A 22 12.38 -23.72 25.12
CA GLY A 22 12.60 -23.66 26.59
C GLY A 22 12.22 -22.30 27.17
N ALA A 23 11.81 -22.26 28.41
CA ALA A 23 11.65 -21.00 29.15
C ALA A 23 13.04 -20.35 29.36
N VAL A 24 13.13 -19.04 29.05
CA VAL A 24 14.37 -18.27 29.24
C VAL A 24 14.17 -17.36 30.45
N GLU A 25 15.06 -17.47 31.43
CA GLU A 25 15.13 -16.50 32.52
C GLU A 25 15.87 -15.24 32.05
N VAL A 26 15.21 -14.13 32.09
CA VAL A 26 15.77 -12.81 31.78
C VAL A 26 15.83 -12.02 33.10
N GLN A 27 16.99 -11.56 33.47
CA GLN A 27 17.14 -10.63 34.58
C GLN A 27 16.95 -9.21 34.06
N TRP A 28 15.95 -8.51 34.59
CA TRP A 28 15.74 -7.11 34.22
C TRP A 28 16.92 -6.28 34.77
N PRO A 29 17.55 -5.39 33.96
CA PRO A 29 18.65 -4.58 34.43
C PRO A 29 18.29 -3.84 35.71
N ALA A 30 19.15 -3.86 36.71
CA ALA A 30 19.00 -2.98 37.86
C ALA A 30 19.15 -1.54 37.40
N ALA A 31 18.36 -0.62 38.00
CA ALA A 31 18.60 0.80 37.76
C ALA A 31 20.05 1.12 38.19
N SER A 32 20.82 1.76 37.32
CA SER A 32 22.15 2.25 37.61
C SER A 32 22.08 3.14 38.84
N ASP A 33 22.91 2.84 39.84
CA ASP A 33 23.06 3.61 41.09
C ASP A 33 23.48 5.04 40.73
N PRO A 34 22.77 6.08 41.15
CA PRO A 34 23.14 7.47 40.86
C PRO A 34 24.43 7.94 41.56
N ASP A 35 25.03 7.10 42.45
CA ASP A 35 26.20 7.41 43.27
C ASP A 35 27.49 6.70 42.84
N GLU A 36 27.56 6.07 41.65
CA GLU A 36 28.83 5.58 41.14
C GLU A 36 29.74 6.77 40.77
N PRO A 37 30.95 6.89 41.37
CA PRO A 37 31.80 8.06 41.10
C PRO A 37 32.28 8.02 39.66
N ALA A 38 32.13 9.15 38.98
CA ALA A 38 32.62 9.37 37.61
C ALA A 38 34.11 8.92 37.54
N PRO A 39 34.51 8.21 36.48
CA PRO A 39 35.91 7.82 36.30
C PRO A 39 36.81 9.05 36.26
N ALA A 40 37.95 8.95 36.94
CA ALA A 40 38.94 10.02 37.00
C ALA A 40 39.31 10.57 35.66
N ALA A 41 39.55 11.90 35.52
CA ALA A 41 39.80 12.68 34.33
C ALA A 41 40.96 12.10 33.50
N GLY A 42 40.67 11.09 32.67
CA GLY A 42 41.38 10.64 31.48
C GLY A 42 40.75 11.33 30.26
N GLN A 43 41.53 11.62 29.26
CA GLN A 43 41.05 12.16 27.99
C GLN A 43 39.84 11.34 27.49
N LEU A 44 38.71 12.01 27.30
CA LEU A 44 37.52 11.37 26.71
C LEU A 44 37.90 10.79 25.33
N PRO A 45 37.44 9.56 25.01
CA PRO A 45 37.72 8.94 23.72
C PRO A 45 37.21 9.83 22.58
N THR A 46 37.91 9.77 21.44
CA THR A 46 37.51 10.55 20.25
C THR A 46 36.18 10.02 19.74
N LEU A 47 35.10 10.86 19.77
CA LEU A 47 33.81 10.50 19.24
C LEU A 47 33.77 10.82 17.75
N SER A 48 33.46 9.85 16.90
CA SER A 48 33.23 10.02 15.46
C SER A 48 31.88 9.42 15.09
N GLY A 49 31.11 10.13 14.26
CA GLY A 49 29.80 9.66 13.85
C GLY A 49 29.05 10.68 13.04
N HIS A 50 27.91 10.28 12.54
CA HIS A 50 27.03 11.13 11.75
C HIS A 50 25.57 10.77 11.96
N LEU A 51 24.69 11.80 11.95
CA LEU A 51 23.25 11.66 11.90
C LEU A 51 22.84 11.61 10.43
N ASP A 52 22.58 10.43 9.90
CA ASP A 52 22.31 10.25 8.48
C ASP A 52 20.95 10.81 8.07
N ARG A 53 19.96 10.58 8.93
CA ARG A 53 18.58 10.93 8.60
C ARG A 53 17.74 11.15 9.85
N VAL A 54 16.92 12.19 9.77
CA VAL A 54 15.71 12.35 10.58
C VAL A 54 14.54 12.39 9.61
N SER A 55 13.71 11.37 9.64
CA SER A 55 12.59 11.26 8.70
C SER A 55 11.37 12.06 9.20
N ARG A 56 10.43 12.32 8.30
CA ARG A 56 9.20 13.08 8.61
C ARG A 56 8.21 12.32 9.48
N ASP A 57 8.36 11.01 9.56
CA ASP A 57 7.62 10.05 10.39
C ASP A 57 8.29 9.78 11.75
N GLY A 58 9.35 10.51 12.07
CA GLY A 58 9.97 10.50 13.39
C GLY A 58 11.05 9.45 13.59
N TRP A 59 11.60 8.85 12.52
CA TRP A 59 12.77 8.00 12.67
C TRP A 59 14.08 8.79 12.61
N VAL A 60 14.95 8.50 13.57
CA VAL A 60 16.28 9.08 13.73
C VAL A 60 17.28 7.96 13.50
N SER A 61 18.13 8.07 12.48
CA SER A 61 19.15 7.05 12.18
C SER A 61 20.50 7.67 11.88
N GLY A 62 21.55 6.93 12.16
CA GLY A 62 22.92 7.34 11.99
C GLY A 62 23.90 6.27 12.42
N TRP A 63 25.14 6.67 12.63
CA TRP A 63 26.19 5.82 13.16
C TRP A 63 27.12 6.62 14.07
N CYS A 64 27.78 5.91 15.00
CA CYS A 64 28.67 6.53 15.97
C CYS A 64 29.62 5.51 16.59
N TRP A 65 30.89 5.84 16.68
CA TRP A 65 31.90 4.96 17.25
C TRP A 65 33.07 5.73 17.88
N TYR A 66 33.89 5.02 18.60
CA TYR A 66 35.19 5.52 19.10
C TYR A 66 36.32 4.95 18.26
N PRO A 67 36.95 5.76 17.38
CA PRO A 67 38.13 5.32 16.61
C PRO A 67 39.27 4.76 17.47
N ASP A 68 39.40 5.31 18.68
CA ASP A 68 40.43 4.91 19.65
C ASP A 68 40.05 3.61 20.39
N GLN A 69 38.78 3.18 20.34
CA GLN A 69 38.24 2.00 21.02
C GLN A 69 37.21 1.27 20.15
N PRO A 70 37.60 0.68 19.01
CA PRO A 70 36.68 0.19 18.00
C PRO A 70 35.76 -0.97 18.43
N GLY A 71 36.05 -1.63 19.54
CA GLY A 71 35.21 -2.67 20.12
C GLY A 71 34.17 -2.15 21.14
N VAL A 72 34.10 -0.84 21.38
CA VAL A 72 33.19 -0.25 22.37
C VAL A 72 32.05 0.45 21.64
N HIS A 73 30.82 0.02 21.93
CA HIS A 73 29.62 0.67 21.39
C HIS A 73 29.25 1.93 22.17
N VAL A 74 28.81 2.95 21.48
CA VAL A 74 28.46 4.25 22.06
C VAL A 74 26.99 4.26 22.50
N ASP A 75 26.72 4.63 23.73
CA ASP A 75 25.38 4.90 24.23
C ASP A 75 25.01 6.36 23.90
N LEU A 76 23.83 6.56 23.32
CA LEU A 76 23.35 7.83 22.79
C LEU A 76 22.04 8.26 23.47
N THR A 77 21.86 9.57 23.64
CA THR A 77 20.63 10.19 24.05
C THR A 77 20.06 10.98 22.89
N VAL A 78 18.81 10.71 22.52
CA VAL A 78 18.08 11.47 21.51
C VAL A 78 17.29 12.58 22.20
N LEU A 79 17.51 13.83 21.76
CA LEU A 79 16.81 15.01 22.24
C LEU A 79 15.91 15.57 21.14
N VAL A 80 14.75 16.04 21.51
CA VAL A 80 13.83 16.80 20.65
C VAL A 80 13.49 18.11 21.33
N ASP A 81 13.77 19.23 20.65
CA ASP A 81 13.60 20.59 21.20
C ASP A 81 14.25 20.75 22.59
N GLU A 82 15.44 20.13 22.77
CA GLU A 82 16.25 20.11 23.98
C GLU A 82 15.72 19.19 25.10
N GLU A 83 14.55 18.55 24.92
CA GLU A 83 14.00 17.58 25.86
C GLU A 83 14.39 16.14 25.48
N ARG A 84 14.66 15.29 26.47
CA ARG A 84 15.07 13.89 26.26
C ARG A 84 13.91 13.04 25.74
N ALA A 85 14.03 12.57 24.50
CA ALA A 85 13.08 11.66 23.87
C ALA A 85 13.36 10.19 24.19
N GLY A 86 14.63 9.81 24.37
CA GLY A 86 15.02 8.44 24.75
C GLY A 86 16.51 8.18 24.61
N ASN A 87 16.90 6.93 24.88
CA ASN A 87 18.28 6.45 24.74
C ASN A 87 18.35 5.30 23.75
N ILE A 88 19.49 5.17 23.06
CA ILE A 88 19.78 4.08 22.15
C ILE A 88 21.29 3.79 22.16
N ARG A 89 21.67 2.56 21.85
CA ARG A 89 23.05 2.15 21.66
C ARG A 89 23.37 2.04 20.17
N ALA A 90 24.55 2.52 19.77
CA ALA A 90 25.06 2.36 18.41
C ALA A 90 25.73 0.98 18.26
N ASP A 91 24.94 -0.07 18.09
CA ASP A 91 25.37 -1.47 17.95
C ASP A 91 24.76 -2.19 16.72
N GLY A 92 24.04 -1.45 15.87
CA GLY A 92 23.44 -1.97 14.67
C GLY A 92 24.47 -2.22 13.56
N PHE A 93 24.42 -3.40 12.94
CA PHE A 93 25.30 -3.74 11.82
C PHE A 93 24.92 -2.97 10.56
N ARG A 94 25.94 -2.36 9.90
CA ARG A 94 25.81 -1.63 8.65
C ARG A 94 26.95 -2.00 7.70
N PRO A 95 26.62 -2.60 6.53
CA PRO A 95 27.62 -3.03 5.55
C PRO A 95 28.49 -1.90 5.00
N ASP A 96 27.93 -0.69 4.87
CA ASP A 96 28.66 0.50 4.37
C ASP A 96 29.73 0.96 5.37
N LEU A 97 29.48 0.84 6.68
CA LEU A 97 30.47 1.15 7.71
C LEU A 97 31.61 0.15 7.69
N GLN A 98 31.30 -1.14 7.52
CA GLN A 98 32.30 -2.19 7.39
C GLN A 98 33.19 -1.97 6.15
N GLN A 99 32.59 -1.62 5.00
CA GLN A 99 33.32 -1.29 3.77
C GLN A 99 34.19 -0.04 3.94
N ALA A 100 33.75 0.93 4.73
CA ALA A 100 34.48 2.15 5.04
C ALA A 100 35.60 1.96 6.08
N GLY A 101 35.74 0.71 6.65
CA GLY A 101 36.72 0.42 7.69
C GLY A 101 36.40 1.02 9.06
N ILE A 102 35.12 1.27 9.32
CA ILE A 102 34.62 1.82 10.60
C ILE A 102 34.34 0.64 11.52
N GLY A 103 35.29 0.28 12.34
CA GLY A 103 35.25 -0.87 13.25
C GLY A 103 34.92 -2.18 12.52
N ASP A 104 34.08 -3.00 13.12
CA ASP A 104 33.53 -4.23 12.53
C ASP A 104 32.21 -4.01 11.75
N GLY A 105 31.77 -2.75 11.62
CA GLY A 105 30.51 -2.38 10.99
C GLY A 105 29.29 -2.34 11.94
N THR A 106 29.44 -2.70 13.22
CA THR A 106 28.37 -2.73 14.22
C THR A 106 28.27 -1.41 15.01
N HIS A 107 28.18 -0.29 14.32
CA HIS A 107 28.17 1.05 14.95
C HIS A 107 27.01 1.93 14.48
N GLY A 108 26.00 1.33 13.85
CA GLY A 108 24.77 2.00 13.43
C GLY A 108 23.75 2.12 14.56
N PHE A 109 22.85 3.11 14.46
CA PHE A 109 21.68 3.21 15.32
C PHE A 109 20.45 3.65 14.56
N ALA A 110 19.26 3.23 15.04
CA ALA A 110 17.98 3.68 14.55
C ALA A 110 17.01 3.81 15.74
N PHE A 111 16.38 4.96 15.90
CA PHE A 111 15.50 5.29 17.01
C PHE A 111 14.18 5.89 16.51
N ALA A 112 13.06 5.31 16.95
CA ALA A 112 11.74 5.86 16.70
C ALA A 112 11.41 6.90 17.78
N LEU A 113 11.16 8.14 17.38
CA LEU A 113 10.70 9.17 18.32
C LEU A 113 9.35 8.76 18.90
N PRO A 114 9.19 8.88 20.24
CA PRO A 114 7.91 8.59 20.86
C PRO A 114 6.81 9.45 20.25
N TYR A 115 5.67 8.85 19.99
CA TYR A 115 4.53 9.51 19.37
C TYR A 115 4.11 10.80 20.09
N ALA A 116 4.15 10.80 21.43
CA ALA A 116 3.85 11.99 22.23
C ALA A 116 4.73 13.21 21.91
N VAL A 117 5.90 12.98 21.30
CA VAL A 117 6.84 14.06 20.91
C VAL A 117 6.52 14.59 19.52
N LEU A 118 5.85 13.79 18.69
CA LEU A 118 5.51 14.12 17.29
C LEU A 118 4.17 14.86 17.18
N ALA A 119 3.24 14.61 18.11
CA ALA A 119 1.81 14.89 17.97
C ALA A 119 1.42 16.37 17.88
N ASP A 120 2.20 17.28 18.42
CA ASP A 120 1.80 18.70 18.55
C ASP A 120 2.71 19.69 17.79
N LYS A 121 3.65 19.20 16.97
CA LYS A 121 4.71 20.07 16.44
C LYS A 121 4.79 20.04 14.92
N GLY A 122 4.62 21.17 14.27
CA GLY A 122 4.83 21.31 12.82
C GLY A 122 6.31 21.25 12.40
N THR A 123 7.23 21.38 13.37
CA THR A 123 8.69 21.35 13.16
C THR A 123 9.35 20.84 14.43
N LEU A 124 10.30 19.92 14.29
CA LEU A 124 11.10 19.37 15.40
C LEU A 124 12.57 19.71 15.19
N ARG A 125 13.25 20.04 16.26
CA ARG A 125 14.72 20.14 16.29
C ARG A 125 15.28 18.92 17.02
N VAL A 126 15.90 18.02 16.26
CA VAL A 126 16.41 16.74 16.77
C VAL A 126 17.92 16.84 16.93
N ALA A 127 18.43 16.48 18.10
CA ALA A 127 19.85 16.32 18.39
C ALA A 127 20.11 14.91 18.95
N VAL A 128 21.27 14.37 18.63
CA VAL A 128 21.74 13.11 19.19
C VAL A 128 23.06 13.38 19.91
N GLN A 129 23.11 13.00 21.18
CA GLN A 129 24.25 13.25 22.06
C GLN A 129 24.78 11.92 22.61
N GLU A 130 26.09 11.88 22.88
CA GLU A 130 26.68 10.82 23.65
C GLU A 130 26.14 10.86 25.10
N ALA A 131 25.65 9.73 25.57
CA ALA A 131 25.11 9.61 26.91
C ALA A 131 26.23 9.79 27.97
N GLY A 132 25.96 10.60 28.97
CA GLY A 132 26.92 10.86 30.04
C GLY A 132 27.86 12.05 29.83
N THR A 133 28.28 12.36 28.60
CA THR A 133 29.14 13.53 28.31
C THR A 133 28.36 14.71 27.70
N GLY A 134 27.21 14.45 27.08
CA GLY A 134 26.40 15.45 26.40
C GLY A 134 27.04 15.98 25.10
N ARG A 135 28.11 15.36 24.56
CA ARG A 135 28.72 15.75 23.28
C ARG A 135 27.75 15.46 22.13
N ASN A 136 27.46 16.46 21.31
CA ASN A 136 26.64 16.27 20.12
C ASN A 136 27.36 15.38 19.11
N LEU A 137 26.60 14.46 18.50
CA LEU A 137 27.08 13.64 17.39
C LEU A 137 27.24 14.44 16.10
N SER A 138 26.32 15.38 15.87
CA SER A 138 26.34 16.34 14.77
C SER A 138 25.54 17.59 15.18
N ASP A 139 25.52 18.60 14.30
CA ASP A 139 24.61 19.75 14.49
C ASP A 139 23.16 19.27 14.52
N PRO A 140 22.31 19.86 15.40
CA PRO A 140 20.91 19.52 15.49
C PRO A 140 20.18 19.72 14.14
N VAL A 141 19.40 18.72 13.75
CA VAL A 141 18.66 18.72 12.49
C VAL A 141 17.24 19.22 12.73
N THR A 142 16.83 20.23 11.96
CA THR A 142 15.44 20.71 11.99
C THR A 142 14.64 20.01 10.90
N VAL A 143 13.62 19.24 11.32
CA VAL A 143 12.72 18.51 10.41
C VAL A 143 11.35 19.16 10.43
N ARG A 144 10.85 19.51 9.26
CA ARG A 144 9.46 19.86 9.08
C ARG A 144 8.67 18.56 8.97
N LEU A 145 7.87 18.27 9.98
CA LEU A 145 6.94 17.14 9.89
C LEU A 145 5.99 17.47 8.73
N GLY A 146 5.86 16.54 7.79
CA GLY A 146 4.80 16.65 6.80
C GLY A 146 3.49 16.75 7.58
N ARG A 147 2.51 17.50 7.07
CA ARG A 147 1.14 17.34 7.59
C ARG A 147 0.86 15.84 7.50
N MET A 148 0.73 15.20 8.64
CA MET A 148 0.20 13.85 8.69
C MET A 148 -1.12 13.90 7.93
N ALA A 149 -1.44 12.87 7.17
CA ALA A 149 -2.70 12.81 6.45
C ALA A 149 -3.82 13.14 7.44
N ALA A 150 -4.83 13.90 7.03
CA ALA A 150 -5.90 14.38 7.91
C ALA A 150 -6.57 13.26 8.74
N ALA A 151 -6.44 12.00 8.28
CA ALA A 151 -6.84 10.79 9.01
C ALA A 151 -5.96 10.50 10.23
N GLU A 152 -4.66 10.72 10.14
CA GLU A 152 -3.73 10.50 11.27
C GLU A 152 -3.86 11.63 12.30
N GLU A 153 -4.01 12.89 11.87
CA GLU A 153 -4.35 14.00 12.78
C GLU A 153 -5.66 13.71 13.53
N ARG A 154 -6.63 13.07 12.88
CA ARG A 154 -7.93 12.74 13.47
C ARG A 154 -7.88 11.55 14.42
N ILE A 155 -7.09 10.53 14.12
CA ILE A 155 -6.84 9.40 15.05
C ILE A 155 -6.18 9.93 16.33
N ILE A 156 -5.26 10.87 16.19
CA ILE A 156 -4.54 11.51 17.29
C ILE A 156 -5.48 12.39 18.13
N ASP A 157 -6.32 13.17 17.49
CA ASP A 157 -7.31 14.01 18.17
C ASP A 157 -8.35 13.15 18.88
N LEU A 158 -8.78 12.04 18.27
CA LEU A 158 -9.66 11.04 18.87
C LEU A 158 -9.01 10.34 20.07
N GLU A 159 -7.73 9.93 19.99
CA GLU A 159 -7.02 9.36 21.14
C GLU A 159 -6.85 10.38 22.29
N ARG A 160 -6.68 11.66 21.97
CA ARG A 160 -6.61 12.73 22.96
C ARG A 160 -7.97 12.96 23.62
N GLN A 161 -9.05 13.00 22.84
CA GLN A 161 -10.42 13.11 23.33
C GLN A 161 -10.81 11.89 24.15
N VAL A 162 -10.45 10.68 23.73
CA VAL A 162 -10.68 9.44 24.47
C VAL A 162 -9.91 9.43 25.80
N ARG A 163 -8.67 9.91 25.85
CA ARG A 163 -7.90 10.05 27.11
C ARG A 163 -8.49 11.11 28.05
N LEU A 164 -8.93 12.25 27.52
CA LEU A 164 -9.62 13.29 28.31
C LEU A 164 -10.95 12.77 28.85
N LEU A 165 -11.75 12.11 28.01
CA LEU A 165 -13.02 11.50 28.41
C LEU A 165 -12.82 10.37 29.42
N ARG A 166 -11.77 9.54 29.25
CA ARG A 166 -11.42 8.51 30.21
C ARG A 166 -11.02 9.08 31.57
N GLY A 167 -10.20 10.14 31.57
CA GLY A 167 -9.86 10.87 32.79
C GLY A 167 -11.08 11.47 33.50
N GLN A 168 -12.02 12.06 32.75
CA GLN A 168 -13.29 12.56 33.26
C GLN A 168 -14.21 11.45 33.75
N ILE A 169 -14.27 10.32 33.06
CA ILE A 169 -15.04 9.14 33.45
C ILE A 169 -14.49 8.53 34.75
N ASP A 170 -13.16 8.40 34.86
CA ASP A 170 -12.51 7.87 36.04
C ASP A 170 -12.72 8.82 37.26
N GLU A 171 -12.68 10.11 37.04
CA GLU A 171 -12.92 11.14 38.06
C GLU A 171 -14.40 11.15 38.52
N LEU A 172 -15.33 11.07 37.57
CA LEU A 172 -16.79 10.98 37.86
C LEU A 172 -17.20 9.64 38.48
N THR A 173 -16.53 8.55 38.07
CA THR A 173 -16.74 7.22 38.68
C THR A 173 -16.25 7.17 40.10
N HIS A 174 -15.14 7.82 40.44
CA HIS A 174 -14.64 7.98 41.82
C HIS A 174 -15.52 8.86 42.68
N GLN A 175 -16.24 9.81 42.10
CA GLN A 175 -17.12 10.72 42.84
C GLN A 175 -18.57 10.22 43.01
N GLY A 176 -18.92 9.07 42.42
CA GLY A 176 -20.27 8.48 42.54
C GLY A 176 -21.38 9.24 41.82
N ALA A 177 -21.05 10.31 41.06
CA ALA A 177 -22.00 11.24 40.44
C ALA A 177 -22.56 10.76 39.07
N MET A 178 -21.92 9.80 38.39
CA MET A 178 -22.23 9.40 37.02
C MET A 178 -23.57 8.72 36.80
N ARG A 179 -24.17 8.15 37.84
CA ARG A 179 -25.41 7.36 37.68
C ARG A 179 -26.66 8.18 37.44
N ASP A 180 -26.71 9.41 37.95
CA ASP A 180 -27.91 10.23 37.88
C ASP A 180 -27.96 11.13 36.64
N GLU A 181 -26.81 11.62 36.13
CA GLU A 181 -26.75 12.44 34.92
C GLU A 181 -26.92 11.59 33.66
N ASP A 182 -26.39 10.36 33.62
CA ASP A 182 -26.56 9.43 32.49
C ASP A 182 -28.04 8.95 32.38
N ARG A 183 -28.70 8.81 33.53
CA ARG A 183 -30.12 8.49 33.59
C ARG A 183 -30.96 9.67 33.11
N ALA A 184 -30.64 10.90 33.54
CA ALA A 184 -31.32 12.11 33.11
C ALA A 184 -31.18 12.37 31.61
N ALA A 185 -29.98 12.14 31.04
CA ALA A 185 -29.75 12.25 29.61
C ALA A 185 -30.50 11.20 28.81
N ARG A 186 -30.53 9.95 29.27
CA ARG A 186 -31.32 8.86 28.63
C ARG A 186 -32.82 9.13 28.70
N ASP A 187 -33.31 9.59 29.86
CA ASP A 187 -34.74 9.88 30.02
C ASP A 187 -35.14 11.11 29.19
N LEU A 188 -34.25 12.11 29.04
CA LEU A 188 -34.46 13.25 28.17
C LEU A 188 -34.49 12.85 26.69
N PHE A 189 -33.56 12.03 26.24
CA PHE A 189 -33.54 11.49 24.88
C PHE A 189 -34.77 10.63 24.58
N ALA A 190 -35.18 9.77 25.51
CA ALA A 190 -36.38 8.95 25.36
C ALA A 190 -37.61 9.82 25.22
N THR A 191 -37.75 10.88 26.04
CA THR A 191 -38.88 11.79 26.02
C THR A 191 -38.95 12.64 24.74
N VAL A 192 -37.78 13.11 24.26
CA VAL A 192 -37.72 13.87 22.98
C VAL A 192 -38.00 12.96 21.80
N ALA A 193 -37.50 11.71 21.83
CA ALA A 193 -37.74 10.71 20.81
C ALA A 193 -39.23 10.29 20.74
N GLU A 194 -39.87 10.10 21.90
CA GLU A 194 -41.30 9.78 22.00
C GLU A 194 -42.17 10.92 21.47
N PHE A 195 -41.85 12.19 21.78
CA PHE A 195 -42.53 13.37 21.30
C PHE A 195 -42.46 13.50 19.76
N PHE A 196 -41.28 13.35 19.17
CA PHE A 196 -41.13 13.42 17.73
C PHE A 196 -41.69 12.18 17.00
N GLY A 197 -41.64 11.01 17.65
CA GLY A 197 -42.29 9.79 17.15
C GLY A 197 -43.79 9.93 17.06
N ASP A 198 -44.42 10.62 18.00
CA ASP A 198 -45.87 10.90 17.99
C ASP A 198 -46.26 12.01 16.99
N LEU A 199 -45.43 13.02 16.79
CA LEU A 199 -45.58 14.03 15.73
C LEU A 199 -45.49 13.40 14.33
N ALA A 200 -44.57 12.48 14.13
CA ALA A 200 -44.36 11.76 12.84
C ALA A 200 -45.55 10.83 12.50
N LYS A 201 -46.27 10.33 13.51
CA LYS A 201 -47.48 9.51 13.33
C LYS A 201 -48.74 10.31 13.09
N GLY A 202 -48.67 11.66 12.92
CA GLY A 202 -49.83 12.52 12.67
C GLY A 202 -50.80 12.64 13.85
N GLY A 203 -50.33 12.23 15.05
CA GLY A 203 -51.07 12.42 16.29
C GLY A 203 -51.03 13.89 16.70
N THR A 204 -52.22 14.51 16.91
CA THR A 204 -52.30 15.79 17.60
C THR A 204 -51.89 15.54 19.05
N GLY A 205 -50.57 15.73 19.30
CA GLY A 205 -49.93 15.40 20.57
C GLY A 205 -50.63 15.96 21.78
N ARG A 206 -51.43 15.16 22.43
CA ARG A 206 -51.81 15.41 23.84
C ARG A 206 -50.69 14.75 24.68
N ILE A 207 -49.58 15.45 24.80
CA ILE A 207 -48.67 15.20 25.90
C ILE A 207 -49.45 15.50 27.15
N ALA A 208 -49.52 14.58 28.08
CA ALA A 208 -50.08 14.86 29.38
C ALA A 208 -49.38 16.09 29.95
N ALA A 209 -50.12 17.15 30.18
CA ALA A 209 -49.66 18.46 30.58
C ALA A 209 -49.07 18.43 32.00
N GLY A 210 -47.97 17.78 32.18
CA GLY A 210 -47.35 17.56 33.49
C GLY A 210 -45.86 17.54 33.61
N SER A 211 -45.08 17.34 32.52
CA SER A 211 -43.67 17.13 32.70
C SER A 211 -42.70 18.03 31.93
N PHE A 212 -43.07 18.70 30.83
CA PHE A 212 -42.20 19.67 30.19
C PHE A 212 -43.00 20.80 29.52
N GLY A 213 -42.85 22.02 30.02
CA GLY A 213 -43.30 23.25 29.33
C GLY A 213 -42.44 23.52 28.09
N ALA A 214 -42.92 24.39 27.18
CA ALA A 214 -42.20 24.81 25.95
C ALA A 214 -40.75 25.29 26.22
N ALA A 215 -40.45 25.79 27.41
CA ALA A 215 -39.12 26.15 27.86
C ALA A 215 -38.21 24.95 28.10
N GLY A 216 -38.73 23.80 28.56
CA GLY A 216 -37.97 22.56 28.75
C GLY A 216 -37.60 21.88 27.43
N LEU A 217 -38.53 21.95 26.45
CA LEU A 217 -38.26 21.44 25.09
C LEU A 217 -37.22 22.30 24.34
N ALA A 218 -37.28 23.63 24.50
CA ALA A 218 -36.28 24.55 23.91
C ALA A 218 -34.90 24.30 24.54
N GLY A 219 -34.82 24.10 25.87
CA GLY A 219 -33.57 23.79 26.57
C GLY A 219 -32.99 22.44 26.15
N ALA A 220 -33.85 21.43 25.93
CA ALA A 220 -33.41 20.13 25.43
C ALA A 220 -32.90 20.18 23.96
N LEU A 221 -33.52 20.97 23.09
CA LEU A 221 -33.05 21.24 21.74
C LEU A 221 -31.76 22.06 21.73
N ASP A 222 -31.61 23.04 22.58
CA ASP A 222 -30.36 23.81 22.77
C ASP A 222 -29.21 22.91 23.26
N ASP A 223 -29.47 21.98 24.18
CA ASP A 223 -28.47 21.03 24.65
C ASP A 223 -28.11 20.04 23.56
N LEU A 224 -29.07 19.54 22.77
CA LEU A 224 -28.83 18.67 21.63
C LEU A 224 -27.98 19.34 20.55
N THR A 225 -28.30 20.59 20.18
CA THR A 225 -27.57 21.37 19.18
C THR A 225 -26.21 21.83 19.68
N SER A 226 -26.02 21.97 20.99
CA SER A 226 -24.71 22.29 21.59
C SER A 226 -23.76 21.06 21.56
N ARG A 227 -24.30 19.84 21.65
CA ARG A 227 -23.53 18.59 21.61
C ARG A 227 -23.27 18.11 20.18
N TYR A 228 -24.18 18.38 19.25
CA TYR A 228 -24.11 17.91 17.87
C TYR A 228 -24.25 19.09 16.90
N ALA A 229 -23.15 19.46 16.25
CA ALA A 229 -23.15 20.51 15.25
C ALA A 229 -24.06 20.12 14.06
N PRO A 230 -24.85 21.05 13.48
CA PRO A 230 -25.60 20.76 12.28
C PRO A 230 -24.68 20.30 11.15
N LEU A 231 -25.00 19.13 10.56
CA LEU A 231 -24.24 18.53 9.47
C LEU A 231 -24.95 18.78 8.14
N VAL A 232 -24.19 19.17 7.12
CA VAL A 232 -24.71 19.36 5.75
C VAL A 232 -23.92 18.43 4.83
N LEU A 233 -24.55 17.33 4.42
CA LEU A 233 -23.91 16.41 3.47
C LEU A 233 -23.81 17.08 2.09
N ALA A 234 -22.75 16.76 1.35
CA ALA A 234 -22.57 17.27 0.01
C ALA A 234 -23.60 16.64 -0.95
N GLU A 235 -23.92 17.34 -2.04
CA GLU A 235 -24.66 16.78 -3.16
C GLU A 235 -23.65 16.24 -4.18
N PRO A 236 -23.59 14.91 -4.42
CA PRO A 236 -22.57 14.34 -5.27
C PRO A 236 -22.78 14.73 -6.74
N ALA A 237 -21.77 15.32 -7.37
CA ALA A 237 -21.77 15.62 -8.80
C ALA A 237 -21.70 14.35 -9.67
N ARG A 238 -21.12 13.27 -9.14
CA ARG A 238 -21.03 11.95 -9.75
C ARG A 238 -21.24 10.88 -8.69
N LEU A 239 -22.14 9.94 -8.96
CA LEU A 239 -22.40 8.82 -8.05
C LEU A 239 -21.46 7.65 -8.34
N ALA A 240 -20.55 7.39 -7.42
CA ALA A 240 -19.74 6.16 -7.39
C ALA A 240 -20.46 5.04 -6.63
N ALA A 241 -21.17 5.37 -5.55
CA ALA A 241 -21.88 4.40 -4.72
C ALA A 241 -23.16 4.99 -4.11
N THR A 242 -24.05 4.10 -3.65
CA THR A 242 -25.07 4.42 -2.64
C THR A 242 -24.63 3.73 -1.33
N VAL A 243 -24.44 4.52 -0.27
CA VAL A 243 -24.07 4.00 1.06
C VAL A 243 -25.33 3.90 1.92
N ILE A 244 -25.69 2.70 2.35
CA ILE A 244 -26.85 2.43 3.16
C ILE A 244 -26.42 2.20 4.61
N VAL A 245 -26.81 3.11 5.50
CA VAL A 245 -26.67 2.99 6.95
C VAL A 245 -28.01 2.59 7.52
N ALA A 246 -28.11 1.46 8.21
CA ALA A 246 -29.35 1.04 8.86
C ALA A 246 -29.40 1.56 10.30
N ALA A 247 -30.56 2.02 10.73
CA ALA A 247 -30.80 2.60 12.06
C ALA A 247 -30.97 1.52 13.13
N THR A 248 -29.93 0.67 13.31
CA THR A 248 -29.92 -0.41 14.31
C THR A 248 -29.30 0.02 15.64
N ALA A 249 -28.82 1.25 15.75
CA ALA A 249 -28.20 1.82 16.94
C ALA A 249 -28.85 3.14 17.36
N GLY A 250 -28.48 3.62 18.55
CA GLY A 250 -28.97 4.91 19.05
C GLY A 250 -28.49 6.12 18.23
N PHE A 251 -29.13 7.26 18.47
CA PHE A 251 -28.88 8.51 17.74
C PHE A 251 -27.39 8.90 17.66
N ASP A 252 -26.64 8.82 18.78
CA ASP A 252 -25.21 9.18 18.82
C ASP A 252 -24.37 8.38 17.82
N ALA A 253 -24.58 7.08 17.78
CA ALA A 253 -23.85 6.21 16.88
C ALA A 253 -24.16 6.55 15.40
N ILE A 254 -25.45 6.72 15.07
CA ILE A 254 -25.88 7.10 13.72
C ILE A 254 -25.30 8.47 13.32
N TYR A 255 -25.41 9.49 14.17
CA TYR A 255 -24.89 10.82 13.90
C TYR A 255 -23.38 10.78 13.65
N ARG A 256 -22.60 10.11 14.49
CA ARG A 256 -21.16 9.99 14.35
C ARG A 256 -20.75 9.19 13.11
N CYS A 257 -21.51 8.19 12.73
CA CYS A 257 -21.32 7.47 11.47
C CYS A 257 -21.48 8.41 10.26
N LEU A 258 -22.56 9.20 10.24
CA LEU A 258 -22.82 10.18 9.17
C LEU A 258 -21.79 11.30 9.14
N ALA A 259 -21.36 11.78 10.32
CA ALA A 259 -20.28 12.76 10.42
C ALA A 259 -18.95 12.19 9.87
N ALA A 260 -18.62 10.94 10.19
CA ALA A 260 -17.42 10.29 9.66
C ALA A 260 -17.49 10.11 8.14
N LEU A 261 -18.64 9.81 7.57
CA LEU A 261 -18.84 9.75 6.10
C LEU A 261 -18.60 11.13 5.45
N HIS A 262 -19.08 12.20 6.07
CA HIS A 262 -18.84 13.57 5.61
C HIS A 262 -17.37 13.98 5.74
N ASP A 263 -16.77 13.76 6.90
CA ASP A 263 -15.37 14.10 7.17
C ASP A 263 -14.41 13.36 6.23
N ALA A 264 -14.71 12.09 5.91
CA ALA A 264 -13.99 11.29 4.93
C ALA A 264 -14.27 11.69 3.46
N GLY A 265 -15.20 12.63 3.23
CA GLY A 265 -15.55 13.10 1.89
C GLY A 265 -16.35 12.10 1.05
N VAL A 266 -16.91 11.05 1.68
CA VAL A 266 -17.69 10.00 0.99
C VAL A 266 -18.97 10.57 0.37
N ASP A 267 -19.62 11.54 1.02
CA ASP A 267 -20.81 12.24 0.57
C ASP A 267 -20.61 13.04 -0.74
N ARG A 268 -19.36 13.34 -1.13
CA ARG A 268 -19.05 14.01 -2.40
C ARG A 268 -19.19 13.10 -3.62
N THR A 269 -19.13 11.78 -3.41
CA THR A 269 -19.18 10.78 -4.49
C THR A 269 -20.24 9.71 -4.27
N ALA A 270 -20.95 9.71 -3.13
CA ALA A 270 -21.95 8.73 -2.80
C ALA A 270 -23.25 9.36 -2.30
N ASP A 271 -24.40 8.74 -2.65
CA ASP A 271 -25.70 9.00 -2.06
C ASP A 271 -25.77 8.31 -0.68
N ILE A 272 -25.92 9.09 0.38
CA ILE A 272 -25.98 8.58 1.75
C ILE A 272 -27.43 8.37 2.14
N VAL A 273 -27.78 7.12 2.48
CA VAL A 273 -29.14 6.72 2.84
C VAL A 273 -29.19 6.20 4.27
N LEU A 274 -30.01 6.81 5.11
CA LEU A 274 -30.38 6.28 6.42
C LEU A 274 -31.68 5.50 6.30
N LEU A 275 -31.61 4.18 6.55
CA LEU A 275 -32.75 3.26 6.53
C LEU A 275 -33.24 2.99 7.95
N ASP A 276 -34.51 3.28 8.22
CA ASP A 276 -35.13 3.14 9.54
C ASP A 276 -36.40 2.27 9.45
N ASP A 277 -36.50 1.24 10.30
CA ASP A 277 -37.71 0.40 10.44
C ASP A 277 -38.52 0.74 11.69
N GLY A 278 -38.10 1.78 12.44
CA GLY A 278 -38.78 2.23 13.64
C GLY A 278 -38.46 1.40 14.90
N GLY A 279 -37.55 0.41 14.80
CA GLY A 279 -37.23 -0.53 15.89
C GLY A 279 -36.45 0.07 17.08
N GLN A 280 -35.77 1.21 16.91
CA GLN A 280 -34.93 1.85 17.94
C GLN A 280 -35.61 3.02 18.64
N GLY A 281 -36.87 2.89 19.01
CA GLY A 281 -37.58 3.88 19.82
C GLY A 281 -37.77 5.27 19.15
N GLY A 282 -37.61 5.36 17.82
CA GLY A 282 -37.85 6.59 17.05
C GLY A 282 -36.65 7.57 17.05
N SER A 283 -35.52 7.26 17.69
CA SER A 283 -34.36 8.16 17.76
C SER A 283 -33.74 8.48 16.39
N ALA A 284 -33.85 7.58 15.42
CA ALA A 284 -33.37 7.78 14.05
C ALA A 284 -34.18 8.89 13.32
N ALA A 285 -35.45 9.10 13.68
CA ALA A 285 -36.30 10.15 13.10
C ALA A 285 -35.82 11.58 13.43
N LEU A 286 -34.96 11.73 14.47
CA LEU A 286 -34.35 13.02 14.83
C LEU A 286 -33.18 13.40 13.93
N VAL A 287 -32.55 12.43 13.30
CA VAL A 287 -31.34 12.66 12.49
C VAL A 287 -31.56 13.66 11.35
N PRO A 288 -32.64 13.64 10.57
CA PRO A 288 -32.86 14.62 9.51
C PRO A 288 -33.01 16.06 9.98
N SER A 289 -33.31 16.30 11.26
CA SER A 289 -33.37 17.66 11.80
C SER A 289 -31.97 18.29 11.98
N LEU A 290 -30.94 17.47 12.14
CA LEU A 290 -29.54 17.89 12.32
C LEU A 290 -28.66 17.61 11.11
N VAL A 291 -29.06 16.67 10.23
CA VAL A 291 -28.29 16.28 9.05
C VAL A 291 -29.07 16.64 7.79
N ARG A 292 -28.65 17.71 7.09
CA ARG A 292 -29.24 18.14 5.83
C ARG A 292 -28.71 17.34 4.65
N ASN A 293 -29.49 17.26 3.57
CA ASN A 293 -29.18 16.51 2.34
C ASN A 293 -29.03 15.00 2.59
N LEU A 294 -29.54 14.48 3.72
CA LEU A 294 -29.59 13.05 4.02
C LEU A 294 -30.81 12.45 3.38
N ARG A 295 -30.65 11.37 2.63
CA ARG A 295 -31.80 10.57 2.15
C ARG A 295 -32.29 9.65 3.29
N TYR A 296 -33.36 10.05 3.96
CA TYR A 296 -33.97 9.25 5.03
C TYR A 296 -35.12 8.42 4.48
N VAL A 297 -35.05 7.11 4.65
CA VAL A 297 -36.06 6.13 4.21
C VAL A 297 -36.59 5.38 5.40
N ARG A 298 -37.89 5.53 5.68
CA ARG A 298 -38.56 4.82 6.75
C ARG A 298 -39.47 3.71 6.19
N ILE A 299 -39.31 2.51 6.71
CA ILE A 299 -40.15 1.36 6.39
C ILE A 299 -41.40 1.38 7.28
N HIS A 300 -42.55 1.24 6.68
CA HIS A 300 -43.83 1.31 7.38
C HIS A 300 -44.61 -0.01 7.37
N ASP A 301 -44.25 -0.96 6.52
CA ASP A 301 -44.98 -2.19 6.25
C ASP A 301 -44.51 -3.40 7.05
N GLY A 302 -43.52 -3.23 7.91
CA GLY A 302 -42.94 -4.31 8.69
C GLY A 302 -42.12 -5.31 7.90
N SER A 303 -41.73 -4.98 6.67
CA SER A 303 -40.89 -5.84 5.80
C SER A 303 -39.46 -6.02 6.32
N GLY A 304 -39.00 -5.16 7.26
CA GLY A 304 -37.71 -5.24 7.92
C GLY A 304 -36.53 -4.66 7.12
N LEU A 305 -35.42 -4.47 7.82
CA LEU A 305 -34.25 -3.80 7.29
C LEU A 305 -33.59 -4.53 6.11
N VAL A 306 -33.69 -5.86 6.03
CA VAL A 306 -33.12 -6.65 4.92
C VAL A 306 -33.87 -6.33 3.61
N ALA A 307 -35.20 -6.32 3.66
CA ALA A 307 -36.04 -5.96 2.49
C ALA A 307 -35.82 -4.49 2.09
N GLY A 308 -35.76 -3.57 3.05
CA GLY A 308 -35.52 -2.16 2.79
C GLY A 308 -34.17 -1.89 2.09
N ARG A 309 -33.12 -2.64 2.44
CA ARG A 309 -31.82 -2.58 1.73
C ARG A 309 -31.97 -3.00 0.27
N ASN A 310 -32.76 -4.05 -0.01
CA ASN A 310 -33.04 -4.47 -1.38
C ASN A 310 -33.81 -3.41 -2.18
N GLU A 311 -34.80 -2.76 -1.57
CA GLU A 311 -35.56 -1.69 -2.21
C GLU A 311 -34.68 -0.47 -2.55
N ILE A 312 -33.84 -0.05 -1.61
CA ILE A 312 -32.90 1.05 -1.85
C ILE A 312 -31.90 0.67 -2.95
N ALA A 313 -31.37 -0.55 -2.94
CA ALA A 313 -30.47 -1.03 -3.99
C ALA A 313 -31.16 -1.06 -5.37
N ALA A 314 -32.45 -1.46 -5.43
CA ALA A 314 -33.22 -1.48 -6.67
C ALA A 314 -33.46 -0.06 -7.23
N THR A 315 -33.71 0.91 -6.38
CA THR A 315 -33.98 2.31 -6.75
C THR A 315 -32.70 3.16 -6.91
N SER A 316 -31.55 2.65 -6.54
CA SER A 316 -30.26 3.33 -6.70
C SER A 316 -29.87 3.45 -8.18
N HIS A 317 -29.17 4.53 -8.53
CA HIS A 317 -28.55 4.75 -9.84
C HIS A 317 -27.02 4.58 -9.83
N ALA A 318 -26.43 4.35 -8.66
CA ALA A 318 -25.00 4.14 -8.51
C ALA A 318 -24.57 2.73 -8.96
N PRO A 319 -23.37 2.56 -9.52
CA PRO A 319 -22.84 1.24 -9.92
C PRO A 319 -22.55 0.33 -8.71
N LEU A 320 -22.25 0.92 -7.57
CA LEU A 320 -21.96 0.20 -6.33
C LEU A 320 -23.01 0.49 -5.26
N VAL A 321 -23.30 -0.49 -4.43
CA VAL A 321 -24.06 -0.33 -3.19
C VAL A 321 -23.16 -0.77 -2.02
N ALA A 322 -22.95 0.15 -1.09
CA ALA A 322 -22.16 -0.10 0.10
C ALA A 322 -23.06 -0.16 1.35
N PHE A 323 -22.76 -1.05 2.25
CA PHE A 323 -23.48 -1.27 3.49
C PHE A 323 -22.56 -0.94 4.66
N LEU A 324 -23.04 -0.11 5.57
CA LEU A 324 -22.27 0.34 6.71
C LEU A 324 -23.10 0.24 7.99
N ALA A 325 -22.53 -0.40 9.00
CA ALA A 325 -23.15 -0.41 10.33
C ALA A 325 -23.10 0.98 10.97
N PRO A 326 -24.13 1.40 11.70
CA PRO A 326 -24.20 2.74 12.30
C PRO A 326 -23.12 2.99 13.39
N GLN A 327 -22.52 1.93 13.92
CA GLN A 327 -21.40 2.03 14.87
C GLN A 327 -20.05 2.28 14.18
N ALA A 328 -19.94 1.95 12.89
CA ALA A 328 -18.70 2.08 12.14
C ALA A 328 -18.42 3.55 11.76
N ARG A 329 -17.18 3.98 11.87
CA ARG A 329 -16.69 5.31 11.47
C ARG A 329 -15.64 5.14 10.39
N VAL A 330 -16.01 5.43 9.15
CA VAL A 330 -15.10 5.28 8.02
C VAL A 330 -13.95 6.28 8.12
N LEU A 331 -12.76 5.84 7.68
CA LEU A 331 -11.61 6.71 7.52
C LEU A 331 -11.53 7.25 6.07
N THR A 332 -10.76 8.32 5.90
CA THR A 332 -10.49 8.90 4.56
C THR A 332 -9.98 7.83 3.62
N GLY A 333 -10.52 7.78 2.38
CA GLY A 333 -10.16 6.79 1.38
C GLY A 333 -10.91 5.45 1.47
N TRP A 334 -11.81 5.25 2.47
CA TRP A 334 -12.56 4.01 2.62
C TRP A 334 -13.33 3.62 1.36
N LEU A 335 -14.15 4.52 0.82
CA LEU A 335 -14.93 4.26 -0.38
C LEU A 335 -14.05 4.17 -1.62
N ASP A 336 -13.02 5.01 -1.71
CA ASP A 336 -12.09 5.01 -2.84
C ASP A 336 -11.34 3.68 -2.95
N ALA A 337 -10.91 3.11 -1.82
CA ALA A 337 -10.26 1.80 -1.79
C ALA A 337 -11.18 0.67 -2.23
N LEU A 338 -12.46 0.71 -1.84
CA LEU A 338 -13.47 -0.25 -2.31
C LEU A 338 -13.71 -0.10 -3.81
N ALA A 339 -13.96 1.11 -4.30
CA ALA A 339 -14.23 1.41 -5.70
C ALA A 339 -13.04 1.04 -6.60
N ALA A 340 -11.83 1.46 -6.24
CA ALA A 340 -10.61 1.11 -6.96
C ALA A 340 -10.35 -0.41 -7.02
N THR A 341 -10.83 -1.16 -6.02
CA THR A 341 -10.76 -2.62 -6.06
C THR A 341 -11.67 -3.19 -7.13
N PHE A 342 -12.90 -2.70 -7.26
CA PHE A 342 -13.80 -3.11 -8.33
C PHE A 342 -13.30 -2.75 -9.73
N ASP A 343 -12.58 -1.64 -9.87
CA ASP A 343 -11.98 -1.24 -11.15
C ASP A 343 -10.82 -2.16 -11.54
N ARG A 344 -9.98 -2.56 -10.58
CA ARG A 344 -8.83 -3.47 -10.79
C ARG A 344 -9.22 -4.93 -10.95
N GLU A 345 -10.28 -5.35 -10.25
CA GLU A 345 -10.82 -6.71 -10.24
C GLU A 345 -12.27 -6.68 -10.80
N PRO A 346 -12.42 -6.60 -12.14
CA PRO A 346 -13.74 -6.43 -12.77
C PRO A 346 -14.73 -7.55 -12.45
N ASP A 347 -14.22 -8.76 -12.15
CA ASP A 347 -15.01 -9.92 -11.78
C ASP A 347 -15.43 -9.94 -10.30
N ALA A 348 -14.91 -9.04 -9.47
CA ALA A 348 -15.24 -9.00 -8.05
C ALA A 348 -16.76 -8.86 -7.83
N GLY A 349 -17.31 -9.76 -6.99
CA GLY A 349 -18.70 -9.77 -6.61
C GLY A 349 -18.97 -8.84 -5.43
N ALA A 350 -18.20 -8.99 -4.36
CA ALA A 350 -18.26 -8.16 -3.16
C ALA A 350 -16.84 -7.83 -2.67
N VAL A 351 -16.70 -6.67 -2.03
CA VAL A 351 -15.44 -6.21 -1.42
C VAL A 351 -15.74 -5.73 0.00
N GLY A 352 -15.14 -6.37 1.00
CA GLY A 352 -15.22 -5.97 2.41
C GLY A 352 -14.02 -5.16 2.84
N GLY A 353 -14.24 -4.23 3.77
CA GLY A 353 -13.20 -3.46 4.42
C GLY A 353 -12.75 -4.07 5.75
N ARG A 354 -11.84 -3.38 6.41
CA ARG A 354 -11.29 -3.72 7.72
C ARG A 354 -11.95 -2.87 8.80
N LEU A 355 -12.51 -3.53 9.83
CA LEU A 355 -13.02 -2.88 11.02
C LEU A 355 -11.92 -2.87 12.09
N ALA A 356 -11.41 -1.70 12.40
CA ALA A 356 -10.34 -1.49 13.36
C ALA A 356 -10.90 -0.98 14.68
N ARG A 357 -10.51 -1.61 15.79
CA ARG A 357 -10.88 -1.15 17.13
C ARG A 357 -9.96 -0.01 17.57
N GLU A 358 -10.46 0.80 18.49
CA GLU A 358 -9.71 1.89 19.11
C GLU A 358 -8.49 1.42 19.94
N ASP A 359 -8.43 0.13 20.31
CA ASP A 359 -7.31 -0.48 21.02
C ASP A 359 -6.22 -1.06 20.11
N GLY A 360 -6.30 -0.81 18.78
CA GLY A 360 -5.33 -1.28 17.79
C GLY A 360 -5.52 -2.73 17.35
N LEU A 361 -6.64 -3.36 17.71
CA LEU A 361 -6.98 -4.71 17.26
C LEU A 361 -7.97 -4.65 16.09
N ILE A 362 -7.99 -5.69 15.28
CA ILE A 362 -9.00 -5.87 14.23
C ILE A 362 -10.28 -6.44 14.89
N GLN A 363 -11.42 -5.77 14.68
CA GLN A 363 -12.72 -6.31 15.06
C GLN A 363 -13.14 -7.38 14.06
N HIS A 364 -13.12 -7.06 12.78
CA HIS A 364 -13.39 -7.95 11.66
C HIS A 364 -12.69 -7.51 10.40
N ALA A 365 -12.26 -8.46 9.57
CA ALA A 365 -11.77 -8.21 8.22
C ALA A 365 -12.46 -9.13 7.20
N TYR A 366 -12.33 -10.44 7.36
CA TYR A 366 -12.89 -11.41 6.41
C TYR A 366 -13.16 -12.76 7.08
N LEU A 367 -14.01 -13.57 6.44
CA LEU A 367 -14.34 -14.92 6.90
C LEU A 367 -13.76 -15.97 5.95
N LEU A 368 -13.27 -17.06 6.53
CA LEU A 368 -12.80 -18.26 5.81
C LEU A 368 -13.62 -19.47 6.21
N ALA A 369 -13.95 -20.30 5.22
CA ALA A 369 -14.64 -21.57 5.42
C ALA A 369 -13.65 -22.69 5.72
N ALA A 370 -13.90 -23.46 6.77
CA ALA A 370 -13.21 -24.71 7.07
C ALA A 370 -13.74 -25.86 6.20
N ASP A 371 -13.08 -27.04 6.29
CA ASP A 371 -13.46 -28.23 5.51
C ASP A 371 -14.86 -28.77 5.88
N ASP A 372 -15.28 -28.57 7.12
CA ASP A 372 -16.62 -28.94 7.61
C ASP A 372 -17.72 -27.94 7.27
N GLY A 373 -17.36 -26.83 6.59
CA GLY A 373 -18.27 -25.76 6.21
C GLY A 373 -18.45 -24.68 7.26
N SER A 374 -17.83 -24.80 8.43
CA SER A 374 -17.83 -23.75 9.44
C SER A 374 -17.07 -22.51 8.94
N LEU A 375 -17.51 -21.33 9.37
CA LEU A 375 -16.87 -20.07 9.07
C LEU A 375 -16.08 -19.58 10.28
N SER A 376 -14.88 -19.07 10.03
CA SER A 376 -14.03 -18.46 11.06
C SER A 376 -13.53 -17.09 10.58
N ASP A 377 -13.33 -16.18 11.52
CA ASP A 377 -12.64 -14.92 11.30
C ASP A 377 -11.21 -15.03 11.84
N PRO A 378 -10.21 -15.27 10.98
CA PRO A 378 -8.83 -15.40 11.42
C PRO A 378 -8.20 -14.05 11.82
N SER A 379 -8.90 -12.96 11.56
CA SER A 379 -8.44 -11.59 11.85
C SER A 379 -8.97 -11.08 13.21
N HIS A 380 -9.96 -11.75 13.81
CA HIS A 380 -10.61 -11.27 15.02
C HIS A 380 -9.64 -11.12 16.20
N LEU A 381 -9.59 -9.93 16.78
CA LEU A 381 -8.69 -9.55 17.89
C LEU A 381 -7.18 -9.71 17.59
N VAL A 382 -6.81 -9.74 16.33
CA VAL A 382 -5.41 -9.70 15.91
C VAL A 382 -4.96 -8.24 15.82
N PRO A 383 -3.70 -7.91 16.19
CA PRO A 383 -3.16 -6.56 16.01
C PRO A 383 -3.28 -6.08 14.56
N PHE A 384 -3.66 -4.82 14.38
CA PHE A 384 -3.92 -4.19 13.09
C PHE A 384 -2.76 -4.30 12.10
N GLU A 385 -1.53 -4.35 12.60
CA GLU A 385 -0.28 -4.31 11.83
C GLU A 385 0.21 -5.71 11.41
N VAL A 386 -0.51 -6.79 11.79
CA VAL A 386 -0.10 -8.15 11.41
C VAL A 386 -0.18 -8.33 9.91
N ALA A 387 0.95 -8.63 9.30
CA ALA A 387 1.16 -8.65 7.85
C ALA A 387 0.13 -9.51 7.09
N THR A 388 -0.31 -10.63 7.66
CA THR A 388 -1.30 -11.51 7.04
C THR A 388 -2.67 -10.87 6.78
N HIS A 389 -2.96 -9.70 7.39
CA HIS A 389 -4.21 -8.95 7.25
C HIS A 389 -4.03 -7.57 6.62
N THR A 390 -2.88 -7.31 5.99
CA THR A 390 -2.54 -5.99 5.44
C THR A 390 -2.57 -5.91 3.92
N PHE A 391 -3.00 -6.94 3.21
CA PHE A 391 -3.03 -6.96 1.74
C PHE A 391 -4.37 -7.44 1.19
N LEU A 392 -4.70 -7.01 -0.04
CA LEU A 392 -5.89 -7.43 -0.78
C LEU A 392 -5.86 -8.94 -1.01
N ARG A 393 -6.92 -9.65 -0.62
CA ARG A 393 -7.01 -11.10 -0.77
C ARG A 393 -8.43 -11.60 -1.07
N ARG A 394 -8.54 -12.80 -1.59
CA ARG A 394 -9.82 -13.51 -1.66
C ARG A 394 -10.27 -13.93 -0.27
N ALA A 395 -11.56 -13.85 -0.04
CA ALA A 395 -12.23 -14.30 1.16
C ALA A 395 -13.38 -15.24 0.81
N ASP A 396 -13.83 -16.02 1.78
CA ASP A 396 -15.03 -16.83 1.58
C ASP A 396 -16.29 -16.00 1.82
N ALA A 397 -16.26 -15.11 2.81
CA ALA A 397 -17.23 -14.05 3.00
C ALA A 397 -16.59 -12.83 3.64
N VAL A 398 -17.30 -11.71 3.66
CA VAL A 398 -16.94 -10.46 4.34
C VAL A 398 -17.98 -10.14 5.41
N SER A 399 -17.56 -9.32 6.39
CA SER A 399 -18.49 -8.82 7.40
C SER A 399 -19.61 -7.99 6.78
N GLY A 400 -20.85 -8.21 7.19
CA GLY A 400 -22.00 -7.42 6.78
C GLY A 400 -21.96 -5.96 7.26
N GLN A 401 -20.97 -5.59 8.07
CA GLN A 401 -20.91 -4.31 8.76
C GLN A 401 -20.22 -3.19 7.96
N ALA A 402 -19.35 -3.52 6.99
CA ALA A 402 -18.67 -2.54 6.12
C ALA A 402 -18.19 -3.21 4.83
N PHE A 403 -19.01 -3.23 3.80
CA PHE A 403 -18.66 -3.81 2.49
C PHE A 403 -19.45 -3.17 1.36
N ALA A 404 -19.00 -3.42 0.14
CA ALA A 404 -19.69 -2.99 -1.08
C ALA A 404 -19.90 -4.17 -2.03
N VAL A 405 -20.90 -4.02 -2.90
CA VAL A 405 -21.25 -4.99 -3.95
C VAL A 405 -21.61 -4.24 -5.23
N ARG A 406 -21.36 -4.84 -6.39
CA ARG A 406 -21.87 -4.30 -7.65
C ARG A 406 -23.41 -4.40 -7.64
N ARG A 407 -24.07 -3.27 -7.87
CA ARG A 407 -25.54 -3.19 -7.87
C ARG A 407 -26.17 -4.22 -8.81
N GLU A 408 -25.65 -4.33 -10.03
CA GLU A 408 -26.17 -5.27 -11.02
C GLU A 408 -26.08 -6.73 -10.56
N LEU A 409 -24.99 -7.13 -9.92
CA LEU A 409 -24.82 -8.48 -9.38
C LEU A 409 -25.75 -8.73 -8.22
N LEU A 410 -25.89 -7.76 -7.31
CA LEU A 410 -26.84 -7.86 -6.19
C LEU A 410 -28.28 -8.09 -6.71
N LEU A 411 -28.72 -7.26 -7.67
CA LEU A 411 -30.07 -7.37 -8.23
C LEU A 411 -30.23 -8.65 -9.07
N GLY A 412 -29.23 -9.01 -9.86
CA GLY A 412 -29.23 -10.24 -10.69
C GLY A 412 -29.33 -11.53 -9.86
N LEU A 413 -28.85 -11.51 -8.63
CA LEU A 413 -28.97 -12.62 -7.67
C LEU A 413 -30.25 -12.54 -6.82
N GLY A 414 -31.15 -11.58 -7.07
CA GLY A 414 -32.39 -11.42 -6.32
C GLY A 414 -32.26 -10.68 -4.98
N GLY A 415 -31.15 -9.96 -4.77
CA GLY A 415 -30.91 -9.20 -3.55
C GLY A 415 -30.49 -10.07 -2.36
N PHE A 416 -30.59 -9.52 -1.16
CA PHE A 416 -30.46 -10.27 0.08
C PHE A 416 -31.68 -11.14 0.31
N SER A 417 -31.44 -12.35 0.85
CA SER A 417 -32.54 -13.29 1.13
C SER A 417 -33.38 -12.78 2.31
N PRO A 418 -34.72 -12.69 2.15
CA PRO A 418 -35.62 -12.24 3.21
C PRO A 418 -35.81 -13.32 4.30
N LEU A 419 -35.19 -14.49 4.17
CA LEU A 419 -35.23 -15.56 5.16
C LEU A 419 -34.48 -15.20 6.45
N PHE A 420 -33.58 -14.22 6.38
CA PHE A 420 -32.74 -13.82 7.50
C PHE A 420 -33.26 -12.54 8.14
N THR A 421 -33.28 -12.51 9.44
CA THR A 421 -33.56 -11.31 10.24
C THR A 421 -32.26 -10.55 10.53
N ALA A 422 -31.18 -11.27 10.82
CA ALA A 422 -29.86 -10.70 11.04
C ALA A 422 -29.14 -10.43 9.70
N PHE A 423 -28.69 -9.20 9.49
CA PHE A 423 -28.06 -8.79 8.25
C PHE A 423 -26.73 -9.49 7.98
N GLY A 424 -25.97 -9.83 9.03
CA GLY A 424 -24.73 -10.60 8.90
C GLY A 424 -24.93 -11.94 8.19
N HIS A 425 -25.99 -12.68 8.54
CA HIS A 425 -26.33 -13.95 7.88
C HIS A 425 -26.75 -13.74 6.42
N ALA A 426 -27.54 -12.70 6.13
CA ALA A 426 -27.92 -12.33 4.77
C ALA A 426 -26.72 -11.95 3.90
N ALA A 427 -25.71 -11.28 4.48
CA ALA A 427 -24.46 -10.92 3.80
C ALA A 427 -23.60 -12.16 3.47
N VAL A 428 -23.49 -13.10 4.39
CA VAL A 428 -22.78 -14.38 4.15
C VAL A 428 -23.49 -15.21 3.07
N ASP A 429 -24.82 -15.33 3.11
CA ASP A 429 -25.61 -16.00 2.05
C ASP A 429 -25.36 -15.34 0.68
N LEU A 430 -25.33 -14.01 0.62
CA LEU A 430 -25.02 -13.30 -0.61
C LEU A 430 -23.60 -13.63 -1.10
N CYS A 431 -22.59 -13.61 -0.22
CA CYS A 431 -21.23 -13.98 -0.56
C CYS A 431 -21.14 -15.41 -1.12
N ALA A 432 -21.85 -16.36 -0.53
CA ALA A 432 -21.90 -17.73 -1.02
C ALA A 432 -22.52 -17.82 -2.43
N ARG A 433 -23.64 -17.10 -2.68
CA ARG A 433 -24.28 -17.05 -4.00
C ARG A 433 -23.41 -16.36 -5.05
N LEU A 434 -22.71 -15.28 -4.70
CA LEU A 434 -21.74 -14.64 -5.57
C LEU A 434 -20.63 -15.61 -6.00
N ARG A 435 -20.06 -16.34 -5.04
CA ARG A 435 -19.01 -17.33 -5.33
C ARG A 435 -19.52 -18.50 -6.15
N ALA A 436 -20.73 -19.00 -5.90
CA ALA A 436 -21.37 -20.03 -6.73
C ALA A 436 -21.61 -19.55 -8.17
N ALA A 437 -21.79 -18.24 -8.37
CA ALA A 437 -21.86 -17.58 -9.68
C ALA A 437 -20.47 -17.25 -10.29
N GLY A 438 -19.38 -17.74 -9.69
CA GLY A 438 -18.00 -17.48 -10.17
C GLY A 438 -17.48 -16.07 -9.88
N ARG A 439 -18.15 -15.31 -8.99
CA ARG A 439 -17.77 -13.95 -8.62
C ARG A 439 -16.99 -13.96 -7.30
N PRO A 440 -15.69 -13.61 -7.30
CA PRO A 440 -14.88 -13.64 -6.08
C PRO A 440 -15.35 -12.59 -5.07
N VAL A 441 -15.25 -12.96 -3.81
CA VAL A 441 -15.39 -12.06 -2.67
C VAL A 441 -13.99 -11.68 -2.21
N LEU A 442 -13.76 -10.38 -2.02
CA LEU A 442 -12.43 -9.82 -1.71
C LEU A 442 -12.44 -9.07 -0.38
N PHE A 443 -11.34 -9.13 0.29
CA PHE A 443 -11.02 -8.28 1.44
C PHE A 443 -10.03 -7.20 1.02
N GLN A 444 -10.36 -5.91 1.26
CA GLN A 444 -9.53 -4.74 0.97
C GLN A 444 -9.04 -4.10 2.28
N PRO A 445 -7.78 -4.25 2.65
CA PRO A 445 -7.25 -3.76 3.93
C PRO A 445 -7.20 -2.24 4.05
N LEU A 446 -7.12 -1.51 2.93
CA LEU A 446 -7.08 -0.05 2.92
C LEU A 446 -8.46 0.60 3.09
N ALA A 447 -9.54 -0.17 2.95
CA ALA A 447 -10.90 0.28 3.24
C ALA A 447 -11.16 0.15 4.74
N VAL A 448 -10.71 1.11 5.53
CA VAL A 448 -10.73 1.04 7.00
C VAL A 448 -11.92 1.80 7.56
N ALA A 449 -12.63 1.18 8.51
CA ALA A 449 -13.57 1.84 9.38
C ALA A 449 -13.23 1.55 10.85
N ALA A 450 -13.25 2.58 11.69
CA ALA A 450 -13.06 2.45 13.12
C ALA A 450 -14.32 1.84 13.77
N TRP A 451 -14.10 0.94 14.73
CA TRP A 451 -15.12 0.29 15.51
C TRP A 451 -14.99 0.67 17.00
N PRO A 452 -16.05 1.06 17.70
CA PRO A 452 -15.94 1.46 19.10
C PRO A 452 -15.44 0.31 19.98
N ALA A 453 -14.61 0.63 20.97
CA ALA A 453 -14.19 -0.33 21.98
C ALA A 453 -15.38 -0.78 22.86
N LYS A 454 -15.27 -1.97 23.47
CA LYS A 454 -16.31 -2.62 24.27
C LYS A 454 -17.16 -1.66 25.13
N GLY A 455 -18.47 -1.76 25.03
CA GLY A 455 -19.43 -1.07 25.92
C GLY A 455 -20.74 -0.64 25.27
N VAL A 456 -20.86 -0.71 23.94
CA VAL A 456 -22.14 -0.50 23.27
C VAL A 456 -22.86 -1.86 23.21
N PRO A 457 -24.03 -2.05 23.83
CA PRO A 457 -24.79 -3.30 23.68
C PRO A 457 -25.19 -3.45 22.22
N ASP A 458 -24.67 -4.46 21.56
CA ASP A 458 -25.06 -4.81 20.21
C ASP A 458 -26.35 -5.62 20.22
N ALA A 459 -27.40 -5.02 19.68
CA ALA A 459 -28.56 -5.80 19.31
C ALA A 459 -28.37 -6.53 17.96
N ASP A 460 -27.47 -6.01 17.05
CA ASP A 460 -27.29 -6.54 15.69
C ASP A 460 -25.84 -6.45 15.16
N GLY A 461 -24.84 -6.18 15.97
CA GLY A 461 -23.51 -5.72 15.50
C GLY A 461 -22.34 -6.69 15.63
N GLU A 462 -22.48 -7.82 16.32
CA GLU A 462 -21.47 -8.88 16.20
C GLU A 462 -21.63 -9.58 14.85
N PRO A 463 -20.52 -10.04 14.20
CA PRO A 463 -20.67 -11.01 13.15
C PRO A 463 -21.52 -12.13 13.71
N PRO A 464 -22.37 -12.75 12.90
CA PRO A 464 -23.14 -13.83 13.40
C PRO A 464 -22.19 -14.74 14.17
N ASP A 465 -22.43 -14.94 15.46
CA ASP A 465 -21.78 -16.02 16.18
C ASP A 465 -22.29 -17.30 15.54
N LEU A 466 -21.62 -17.66 14.43
CA LEU A 466 -21.96 -18.83 13.63
C LEU A 466 -21.76 -20.11 14.44
N THR A 467 -21.25 -20.00 15.67
CA THR A 467 -21.10 -21.09 16.62
C THR A 467 -22.37 -21.28 17.51
N LEU A 468 -23.23 -20.24 17.62
CA LEU A 468 -24.48 -20.34 18.36
C LEU A 468 -25.57 -20.89 17.43
N PRO A 469 -26.29 -21.96 17.84
CA PRO A 469 -27.34 -22.58 17.04
C PRO A 469 -28.66 -21.78 17.14
N ASP A 470 -28.67 -20.55 16.65
CA ASP A 470 -29.90 -19.79 16.46
C ASP A 470 -30.63 -20.22 15.16
N GLU A 471 -31.84 -19.71 14.96
CA GLU A 471 -32.67 -20.09 13.82
C GLU A 471 -32.09 -19.60 12.51
N ASP A 472 -31.49 -18.39 12.50
CA ASP A 472 -30.85 -17.82 11.30
C ASP A 472 -29.55 -18.57 10.95
N THR A 473 -28.77 -19.00 11.92
CA THR A 473 -27.58 -19.85 11.70
C THR A 473 -27.98 -21.22 11.13
N GLN A 474 -29.09 -21.84 11.62
CA GLN A 474 -29.59 -23.10 11.05
C GLN A 474 -30.06 -22.91 9.60
N ARG A 475 -30.77 -21.82 9.31
CA ARG A 475 -31.20 -21.45 7.95
C ARG A 475 -30.01 -21.20 7.03
N LEU A 476 -28.99 -20.46 7.51
CA LEU A 476 -27.78 -20.20 6.78
C LEU A 476 -27.06 -21.50 6.42
N ASN A 477 -26.81 -22.37 7.38
CA ASN A 477 -26.16 -23.66 7.16
C ASN A 477 -26.94 -24.57 6.18
N ALA A 478 -28.28 -24.50 6.14
CA ALA A 478 -29.07 -25.19 5.13
C ALA A 478 -28.85 -24.58 3.74
N ARG A 479 -28.93 -23.26 3.63
CA ARG A 479 -28.68 -22.51 2.38
C ARG A 479 -27.27 -22.74 1.84
N LEU A 480 -26.26 -22.70 2.70
CA LEU A 480 -24.87 -22.94 2.30
C LEU A 480 -24.70 -24.34 1.71
N ARG A 481 -25.36 -25.35 2.26
CA ARG A 481 -25.41 -26.72 1.66
C ARG A 481 -26.08 -26.72 0.29
N ASP A 482 -27.19 -26.01 0.14
CA ASP A 482 -27.92 -25.92 -1.15
C ASP A 482 -27.10 -25.30 -2.26
N VAL A 483 -26.25 -24.33 -1.95
CA VAL A 483 -25.31 -23.73 -2.93
C VAL A 483 -23.98 -24.50 -3.06
N GLY A 484 -23.88 -25.69 -2.44
CA GLY A 484 -22.70 -26.52 -2.50
C GLY A 484 -21.52 -26.02 -1.66
N TRP A 485 -21.78 -25.34 -0.56
CA TRP A 485 -20.78 -24.86 0.37
C TRP A 485 -20.30 -25.97 1.35
N PRO A 486 -19.00 -26.06 1.69
CA PRO A 486 -17.89 -25.34 1.09
C PRO A 486 -17.59 -25.86 -0.31
N VAL A 487 -17.56 -24.99 -1.28
CA VAL A 487 -17.15 -25.38 -2.61
C VAL A 487 -15.66 -25.70 -2.53
N ALA A 488 -15.28 -26.95 -2.57
CA ALA A 488 -13.90 -27.42 -2.43
C ALA A 488 -12.93 -26.73 -3.41
N THR A 489 -13.45 -26.34 -4.57
CA THR A 489 -12.72 -25.60 -5.62
C THR A 489 -12.68 -24.09 -5.40
N ALA A 490 -13.45 -23.56 -4.47
CA ALA A 490 -13.64 -22.12 -4.28
C ALA A 490 -12.99 -21.57 -3.00
N ARG A 491 -12.21 -22.39 -2.27
CA ARG A 491 -11.45 -21.88 -1.14
C ARG A 491 -10.57 -20.74 -1.61
N ALA A 492 -10.47 -19.69 -0.79
CA ALA A 492 -9.55 -18.57 -0.98
C ALA A 492 -8.09 -19.05 -0.79
N ARG A 493 -7.73 -20.19 -1.42
CA ARG A 493 -6.41 -20.79 -1.34
C ARG A 493 -5.54 -20.24 -2.45
N PHE A 494 -4.33 -19.95 -2.08
CA PHE A 494 -3.29 -19.66 -3.04
C PHE A 494 -2.76 -20.97 -3.65
N ALA A 495 -2.25 -20.89 -4.89
CA ALA A 495 -1.56 -21.96 -5.54
C ALA A 495 -0.27 -22.36 -4.79
N GLY A 496 0.35 -21.40 -4.13
CA GLY A 496 1.53 -21.54 -3.30
C GLY A 496 1.95 -20.20 -2.70
N HIS A 497 3.05 -20.19 -1.98
CA HIS A 497 3.63 -19.01 -1.36
C HIS A 497 4.93 -18.62 -2.06
N ALA A 498 5.02 -17.40 -2.56
CA ALA A 498 6.19 -16.84 -3.23
C ALA A 498 6.76 -15.68 -2.41
N LEU A 499 8.02 -15.76 -2.04
CA LEU A 499 8.79 -14.66 -1.46
C LEU A 499 9.55 -13.93 -2.56
N VAL A 500 9.37 -12.62 -2.67
CA VAL A 500 10.09 -11.75 -3.60
C VAL A 500 11.02 -10.85 -2.81
N ILE A 501 12.27 -10.77 -3.22
CA ILE A 501 13.35 -10.07 -2.52
C ILE A 501 14.02 -9.10 -3.48
N ASP A 502 14.09 -7.82 -3.10
CA ASP A 502 14.85 -6.77 -3.81
C ASP A 502 15.49 -5.82 -2.78
N ASP A 503 16.32 -4.88 -3.23
CA ASP A 503 17.04 -3.93 -2.36
C ASP A 503 16.09 -3.15 -1.45
N ASP A 504 15.10 -2.46 -2.05
CA ASP A 504 14.15 -1.56 -1.40
C ASP A 504 12.72 -1.81 -1.87
N LEU A 505 11.76 -1.19 -1.18
CA LEU A 505 10.36 -1.15 -1.64
C LEU A 505 10.26 -0.50 -3.03
N PRO A 506 9.54 -1.12 -3.99
CA PRO A 506 9.41 -0.58 -5.33
C PRO A 506 8.72 0.78 -5.35
N ARG A 507 9.35 1.75 -5.98
CA ARG A 507 8.84 3.10 -6.20
C ARG A 507 8.65 3.33 -7.68
N LEU A 508 7.41 3.27 -8.15
CA LEU A 508 7.06 3.29 -9.57
C LEU A 508 7.39 4.63 -10.26
N ASP A 509 7.57 5.68 -9.47
CA ASP A 509 7.91 7.03 -9.91
C ASP A 509 9.42 7.29 -10.05
N ARG A 510 10.28 6.36 -9.60
CA ARG A 510 11.72 6.63 -9.47
C ARG A 510 12.59 5.89 -10.46
N ASP A 511 12.36 4.60 -10.61
CA ASP A 511 13.25 3.77 -11.42
C ASP A 511 12.55 2.60 -12.08
N ALA A 512 13.16 2.18 -13.15
CA ALA A 512 12.69 1.12 -14.00
C ALA A 512 12.71 -0.27 -13.34
N GLY A 513 13.67 -0.53 -12.46
CA GLY A 513 13.77 -1.78 -11.71
C GLY A 513 12.56 -1.97 -10.79
N SER A 514 12.17 -0.92 -10.07
CA SER A 514 10.96 -0.91 -9.23
C SER A 514 9.70 -1.29 -10.01
N ILE A 515 9.52 -0.76 -11.23
CA ILE A 515 8.39 -1.12 -12.10
C ILE A 515 8.45 -2.60 -12.47
N ALA A 516 9.63 -3.10 -12.85
CA ALA A 516 9.80 -4.49 -13.23
C ALA A 516 9.50 -5.46 -12.08
N THR A 517 10.01 -5.18 -10.87
CA THR A 517 9.76 -5.98 -9.68
C THR A 517 8.26 -6.00 -9.35
N PHE A 518 7.62 -4.84 -9.36
CA PHE A 518 6.19 -4.69 -9.10
C PHE A 518 5.33 -5.47 -10.09
N GLU A 519 5.55 -5.31 -11.39
CA GLU A 519 4.76 -6.00 -12.43
C GLU A 519 4.91 -7.53 -12.32
N GLN A 520 6.09 -8.05 -12.00
CA GLN A 520 6.28 -9.49 -11.83
C GLN A 520 5.55 -10.02 -10.58
N MET A 521 5.50 -9.26 -9.49
CA MET A 521 4.69 -9.60 -8.33
C MET A 521 3.20 -9.66 -8.66
N VAL A 522 2.71 -8.68 -9.44
CA VAL A 522 1.31 -8.66 -9.91
C VAL A 522 1.02 -9.87 -10.79
N LEU A 523 1.96 -10.30 -11.66
CA LEU A 523 1.79 -11.52 -12.46
C LEU A 523 1.72 -12.78 -11.58
N LEU A 524 2.56 -12.92 -10.57
CA LEU A 524 2.49 -14.04 -9.62
C LEU A 524 1.13 -14.07 -8.90
N ARG A 525 0.62 -12.91 -8.51
CA ARG A 525 -0.73 -12.77 -7.94
C ARG A 525 -1.82 -13.23 -8.92
N ARG A 526 -1.74 -12.81 -10.19
CA ARG A 526 -2.67 -13.25 -11.26
C ARG A 526 -2.61 -14.75 -11.50
N LEU A 527 -1.47 -15.39 -11.23
CA LEU A 527 -1.29 -16.85 -11.29
C LEU A 527 -1.75 -17.57 -10.03
N GLY A 528 -2.35 -16.86 -9.10
CA GLY A 528 -2.96 -17.40 -7.87
C GLY A 528 -1.98 -17.60 -6.72
N TRP A 529 -0.77 -17.06 -6.78
CA TRP A 529 0.21 -17.17 -5.70
C TRP A 529 -0.06 -16.14 -4.59
N HIS A 530 0.16 -16.55 -3.34
CA HIS A 530 0.40 -15.62 -2.23
C HIS A 530 1.79 -15.03 -2.43
N VAL A 531 1.87 -13.72 -2.55
CA VAL A 531 3.14 -13.01 -2.80
C VAL A 531 3.48 -12.17 -1.59
N THR A 532 4.63 -12.45 -1.02
CA THR A 532 5.25 -11.65 0.04
C THR A 532 6.48 -10.94 -0.51
N PHE A 533 6.58 -9.65 -0.30
CA PHE A 533 7.75 -8.84 -0.63
C PHE A 533 8.55 -8.51 0.64
N CYS A 534 9.85 -8.76 0.60
CA CYS A 534 10.78 -8.44 1.69
C CYS A 534 11.96 -7.63 1.16
N PRO A 535 12.08 -6.32 1.49
CA PRO A 535 13.24 -5.52 1.12
C PRO A 535 14.47 -5.89 1.95
N VAL A 536 15.64 -5.89 1.30
CA VAL A 536 16.92 -6.25 1.96
C VAL A 536 17.44 -5.12 2.85
N HIS A 537 17.31 -3.87 2.39
CA HIS A 537 17.96 -2.71 3.01
C HIS A 537 17.00 -1.77 3.76
N ALA A 538 15.70 -2.12 3.87
CA ALA A 538 14.76 -1.25 4.56
C ALA A 538 15.02 -1.25 6.08
N VAL A 539 15.30 -0.08 6.62
CA VAL A 539 15.31 0.16 8.07
C VAL A 539 13.86 0.41 8.56
N THR A 540 13.04 1.00 7.72
CA THR A 540 11.60 1.20 7.90
C THR A 540 10.89 1.00 6.57
N LEU A 541 9.66 0.50 6.62
CA LEU A 541 8.83 0.38 5.42
C LEU A 541 8.24 1.75 5.06
N ASP A 542 8.33 2.14 3.79
CA ASP A 542 7.66 3.33 3.26
C ASP A 542 6.15 3.06 3.21
N PRO A 543 5.30 3.81 3.93
CA PRO A 543 3.87 3.54 3.98
C PRO A 543 3.20 3.61 2.60
N THR A 544 3.56 4.62 1.78
CA THR A 544 2.96 4.80 0.45
C THR A 544 3.26 3.63 -0.49
N ALA A 545 4.52 3.17 -0.50
CA ALA A 545 4.91 2.01 -1.29
C ALA A 545 4.31 0.71 -0.73
N SER A 546 4.20 0.58 0.59
CA SER A 546 3.54 -0.57 1.23
C SER A 546 2.05 -0.62 0.90
N ASP A 547 1.35 0.50 0.95
CA ASP A 547 -0.08 0.60 0.62
C ASP A 547 -0.33 0.29 -0.86
N LEU A 548 0.56 0.73 -1.76
CA LEU A 548 0.50 0.37 -3.17
C LEU A 548 0.55 -1.16 -3.35
N LEU A 549 1.52 -1.83 -2.72
CA LEU A 549 1.68 -3.28 -2.79
C LEU A 549 0.49 -4.00 -2.15
N ALA A 550 0.08 -3.57 -0.96
CA ALA A 550 -1.06 -4.11 -0.23
C ALA A 550 -2.35 -4.04 -1.06
N GLY A 551 -2.59 -2.90 -1.72
CA GLY A 551 -3.73 -2.70 -2.61
C GLY A 551 -3.73 -3.61 -3.85
N HIS A 552 -2.59 -4.18 -4.22
CA HIS A 552 -2.45 -5.17 -5.30
C HIS A 552 -2.39 -6.62 -4.78
N GLY A 553 -2.64 -6.84 -3.49
CA GLY A 553 -2.66 -8.15 -2.87
C GLY A 553 -1.27 -8.73 -2.61
N ILE A 554 -0.26 -7.89 -2.46
CA ILE A 554 1.11 -8.25 -2.15
C ILE A 554 1.35 -7.92 -0.68
N GLU A 555 1.68 -8.93 0.11
CA GLU A 555 2.08 -8.78 1.50
C GLU A 555 3.47 -8.13 1.56
N VAL A 556 3.64 -7.13 2.43
CA VAL A 556 4.94 -6.49 2.67
C VAL A 556 5.42 -6.83 4.06
N VAL A 557 6.63 -7.35 4.17
CA VAL A 557 7.24 -7.72 5.45
C VAL A 557 8.60 -7.04 5.62
N GLY A 558 8.88 -6.64 6.85
CA GLY A 558 10.11 -5.94 7.19
C GLY A 558 10.08 -5.42 8.63
N PRO A 559 11.01 -4.53 8.99
CA PRO A 559 11.01 -3.90 10.31
C PRO A 559 9.70 -3.16 10.61
N PRO A 560 9.19 -3.19 11.85
CA PRO A 560 9.82 -3.79 13.03
C PRO A 560 9.52 -5.29 13.26
N VAL A 561 8.62 -5.90 12.44
CA VAL A 561 8.16 -7.29 12.67
C VAL A 561 9.25 -8.30 12.29
N TYR A 562 9.87 -8.11 11.14
CA TYR A 562 11.01 -8.92 10.68
C TYR A 562 12.19 -8.00 10.38
N GLY A 563 13.25 -8.12 11.18
CA GLY A 563 14.44 -7.27 11.01
C GLY A 563 15.31 -7.63 9.80
N SER A 564 15.06 -8.79 9.15
CA SER A 564 15.81 -9.24 7.97
C SER A 564 15.07 -10.33 7.19
N VAL A 565 15.46 -10.50 5.92
CA VAL A 565 15.03 -11.62 5.08
C VAL A 565 15.28 -12.98 5.76
N THR A 566 16.41 -13.13 6.44
CA THR A 566 16.76 -14.38 7.15
C THR A 566 15.76 -14.71 8.26
N GLN A 567 15.32 -13.73 9.04
CA GLN A 567 14.31 -13.95 10.08
C GLN A 567 12.95 -14.38 9.48
N TYR A 568 12.58 -13.80 8.35
CA TYR A 568 11.38 -14.23 7.64
C TYR A 568 11.51 -15.67 7.11
N LEU A 569 12.66 -16.01 6.52
CA LEU A 569 12.94 -17.39 6.06
C LEU A 569 12.94 -18.41 7.19
N GLN A 570 13.43 -18.05 8.38
CA GLN A 570 13.37 -18.92 9.57
C GLN A 570 11.93 -19.24 9.98
N ALA A 571 11.03 -18.28 9.84
CA ALA A 571 9.63 -18.44 10.22
C ALA A 571 8.81 -19.18 9.15
N PHE A 572 9.00 -18.90 7.87
CA PHE A 572 8.12 -19.35 6.78
C PHE A 572 8.84 -20.11 5.66
N GLY A 573 10.14 -20.27 5.73
CA GLY A 573 10.93 -20.93 4.67
C GLY A 573 10.38 -22.27 4.19
N PRO A 574 9.98 -23.20 5.09
CA PRO A 574 9.40 -24.50 4.69
C PRO A 574 8.06 -24.39 3.93
N GLU A 575 7.34 -23.26 4.05
CA GLU A 575 6.07 -23.05 3.37
C GLU A 575 6.22 -22.43 1.97
N LEU A 576 7.45 -21.97 1.64
CA LEU A 576 7.71 -21.29 0.39
C LEU A 576 7.81 -22.26 -0.77
N GLY A 577 7.04 -22.01 -1.82
CA GLY A 577 7.17 -22.72 -3.10
C GLY A 577 8.14 -22.04 -4.06
N ILE A 578 8.27 -20.71 -3.95
CA ILE A 578 9.14 -19.88 -4.80
C ILE A 578 9.87 -18.86 -3.91
N VAL A 579 11.17 -18.67 -4.18
CA VAL A 579 11.93 -17.51 -3.72
C VAL A 579 12.48 -16.81 -4.95
N HIS A 580 11.96 -15.61 -5.23
CA HIS A 580 12.32 -14.80 -6.37
C HIS A 580 13.25 -13.67 -5.94
N ILE A 581 14.52 -13.75 -6.33
CA ILE A 581 15.58 -12.85 -5.90
C ILE A 581 15.99 -11.93 -7.05
N TYR A 582 15.90 -10.64 -6.82
CA TYR A 582 16.39 -9.62 -7.75
C TYR A 582 17.82 -9.22 -7.43
N ARG A 583 18.58 -8.97 -8.47
CA ARG A 583 19.95 -8.44 -8.47
C ARG A 583 21.02 -9.43 -7.98
N TYR A 584 22.17 -9.32 -8.61
CA TYR A 584 23.33 -10.17 -8.32
C TYR A 584 23.78 -10.10 -6.85
N ALA A 585 23.85 -8.89 -6.25
CA ALA A 585 24.29 -8.73 -4.87
C ALA A 585 23.38 -9.47 -3.87
N ASN A 586 22.06 -9.41 -4.05
CA ASN A 586 21.10 -10.10 -3.19
C ASN A 586 21.20 -11.62 -3.38
N MET A 587 21.36 -12.06 -4.63
CA MET A 587 21.51 -13.49 -4.94
C MET A 587 22.75 -14.07 -4.26
N THR A 588 23.89 -13.39 -4.37
CA THR A 588 25.14 -13.82 -3.72
C THR A 588 25.02 -13.86 -2.21
N MET A 589 24.36 -12.87 -1.61
CA MET A 589 24.23 -12.77 -0.16
C MET A 589 23.26 -13.82 0.43
N LEU A 590 22.19 -14.17 -0.29
CA LEU A 590 21.06 -14.91 0.28
C LEU A 590 20.96 -16.37 -0.20
N LEU A 591 21.65 -16.75 -1.26
CA LEU A 591 21.52 -18.08 -1.88
C LEU A 591 21.65 -19.24 -0.90
N ASP A 592 22.71 -19.27 -0.10
CA ASP A 592 22.97 -20.34 0.85
C ASP A 592 21.91 -20.41 1.94
N ARG A 593 21.47 -19.23 2.42
CA ARG A 593 20.42 -19.13 3.44
C ARG A 593 19.06 -19.57 2.92
N VAL A 594 18.73 -19.24 1.68
CA VAL A 594 17.50 -19.71 1.05
C VAL A 594 17.53 -21.22 0.88
N ARG A 595 18.63 -21.80 0.41
CA ARG A 595 18.75 -23.26 0.28
C ARG A 595 18.68 -24.01 1.62
N GLU A 596 19.21 -23.39 2.69
CA GLU A 596 19.15 -23.95 4.04
C GLU A 596 17.73 -23.89 4.63
N LEU A 597 17.08 -22.72 4.56
CA LEU A 597 15.86 -22.45 5.30
C LEU A 597 14.58 -22.71 4.50
N ALA A 598 14.65 -22.72 3.17
CA ALA A 598 13.55 -23.01 2.25
C ALA A 598 13.95 -24.09 1.22
N PRO A 599 14.26 -25.31 1.65
CA PRO A 599 14.86 -26.35 0.78
C PRO A 599 13.97 -26.77 -0.37
N ASP A 600 12.65 -26.71 -0.20
CA ASP A 600 11.67 -27.09 -1.23
C ASP A 600 11.30 -25.94 -2.18
N ALA A 601 11.74 -24.73 -1.89
CA ALA A 601 11.47 -23.58 -2.72
C ALA A 601 12.29 -23.60 -4.02
N LYS A 602 11.65 -23.22 -5.14
CA LYS A 602 12.35 -22.95 -6.40
C LYS A 602 12.93 -21.54 -6.35
N ILE A 603 14.22 -21.41 -6.60
CA ILE A 603 14.89 -20.12 -6.65
C ILE A 603 14.83 -19.60 -8.08
N ILE A 604 14.17 -18.46 -8.25
CA ILE A 604 14.12 -17.69 -9.50
C ILE A 604 15.01 -16.46 -9.31
N PHE A 605 16.08 -16.39 -10.09
CA PHE A 605 17.00 -15.25 -10.08
C PHE A 605 16.63 -14.26 -11.19
N ALA A 606 16.38 -12.99 -10.87
CA ALA A 606 16.21 -11.92 -11.86
C ALA A 606 17.45 -11.03 -11.88
N THR A 607 18.15 -11.02 -13.01
CA THR A 607 19.42 -10.27 -13.12
C THR A 607 19.21 -8.75 -13.08
N ALA A 608 18.05 -8.24 -13.48
CA ALA A 608 17.76 -6.85 -13.83
C ALA A 608 18.62 -6.31 -14.98
N ASP A 609 19.92 -6.46 -14.90
CA ASP A 609 20.93 -6.37 -15.95
C ASP A 609 22.11 -7.32 -15.60
N LEU A 610 22.95 -7.66 -16.55
CA LEU A 610 24.17 -8.41 -16.29
C LEU A 610 25.22 -7.51 -15.64
N HIS A 611 25.46 -7.74 -14.35
CA HIS A 611 26.41 -6.95 -13.56
C HIS A 611 27.82 -6.97 -14.18
N PHE A 612 28.34 -8.17 -14.53
CA PHE A 612 29.66 -8.28 -15.14
C PHE A 612 29.75 -7.52 -16.49
N LEU A 613 28.70 -7.52 -17.30
CA LEU A 613 28.67 -6.81 -18.59
C LEU A 613 28.71 -5.29 -18.38
N ARG A 614 27.95 -4.80 -17.41
CA ARG A 614 27.94 -3.38 -17.07
C ARG A 614 29.32 -2.93 -16.58
N GLU A 615 29.93 -3.66 -15.68
CA GLU A 615 31.26 -3.35 -15.14
C GLU A 615 32.36 -3.54 -16.20
N GLN A 616 32.25 -4.52 -17.09
CA GLN A 616 33.13 -4.70 -18.22
C GLN A 616 33.12 -3.46 -19.13
N ARG A 617 31.95 -3.03 -19.57
CA ARG A 617 31.78 -1.85 -20.42
C ARG A 617 32.30 -0.58 -19.75
N ARG A 618 32.06 -0.46 -18.43
CA ARG A 618 32.60 0.65 -17.64
C ARG A 618 34.13 0.62 -17.55
N ALA A 619 34.71 -0.56 -17.36
CA ALA A 619 36.17 -0.73 -17.32
C ALA A 619 36.81 -0.43 -18.68
N GLU A 620 36.21 -0.90 -19.81
CA GLU A 620 36.63 -0.61 -21.17
C GLU A 620 36.69 0.88 -21.46
N LEU A 621 35.69 1.65 -21.05
CA LEU A 621 35.67 3.12 -21.14
C LEU A 621 36.82 3.78 -20.34
N ALA A 622 37.21 3.16 -19.23
CA ALA A 622 38.33 3.61 -18.40
C ALA A 622 39.71 3.05 -18.84
N GLY A 623 39.78 2.35 -19.98
CA GLY A 623 40.99 1.67 -20.46
C GLY A 623 41.47 0.53 -19.56
N LYS A 624 40.59 -0.10 -18.80
CA LYS A 624 40.87 -1.19 -17.86
C LYS A 624 40.20 -2.48 -18.32
N ALA A 625 40.70 -3.63 -17.90
CA ALA A 625 40.04 -4.91 -18.09
C ALA A 625 39.31 -5.33 -16.81
N LEU A 626 38.13 -5.92 -16.93
CA LEU A 626 37.41 -6.53 -15.81
C LEU A 626 38.07 -7.88 -15.48
N PRO A 627 38.25 -8.23 -14.18
CA PRO A 627 38.70 -9.58 -13.80
C PRO A 627 37.70 -10.64 -14.28
N GLU A 628 38.17 -11.73 -14.86
CA GLU A 628 37.34 -12.86 -15.33
C GLU A 628 36.52 -13.50 -14.20
N ALA A 629 36.99 -13.40 -12.97
CA ALA A 629 36.30 -13.84 -11.76
C ALA A 629 34.89 -13.23 -11.61
N ALA A 630 34.69 -11.96 -11.92
CA ALA A 630 33.41 -11.30 -11.77
C ALA A 630 32.31 -11.92 -12.65
N ARG A 631 32.66 -12.36 -13.88
CA ARG A 631 31.75 -13.13 -14.74
C ARG A 631 31.45 -14.51 -14.18
N ALA A 632 32.47 -15.21 -13.71
CA ALA A 632 32.34 -16.57 -13.18
C ALA A 632 31.44 -16.63 -11.95
N GLU A 633 31.52 -15.65 -11.07
CA GLU A 633 30.68 -15.54 -9.87
C GLU A 633 29.20 -15.31 -10.21
N GLU A 634 28.89 -14.41 -11.14
CA GLU A 634 27.52 -14.17 -11.56
C GLU A 634 26.91 -15.36 -12.31
N VAL A 635 27.70 -16.03 -13.16
CA VAL A 635 27.33 -17.30 -13.82
C VAL A 635 27.08 -18.39 -12.78
N ALA A 636 27.88 -18.49 -11.74
CA ALA A 636 27.68 -19.47 -10.67
C ALA A 636 26.32 -19.26 -9.96
N CYS A 637 25.92 -18.01 -9.71
CA CYS A 637 24.58 -17.69 -9.18
C CYS A 637 23.46 -18.17 -10.12
N MET A 638 23.63 -17.99 -11.43
CA MET A 638 22.65 -18.44 -12.43
C MET A 638 22.55 -19.97 -12.50
N LEU A 639 23.69 -20.67 -12.37
CA LEU A 639 23.73 -22.11 -12.34
C LEU A 639 23.09 -22.69 -11.07
N ALA A 640 23.23 -22.01 -9.94
CA ALA A 640 22.64 -22.39 -8.67
C ALA A 640 21.13 -22.10 -8.58
N ALA A 641 20.61 -21.16 -9.36
CA ALA A 641 19.17 -20.90 -9.47
C ALA A 641 18.45 -22.02 -10.23
N ASP A 642 17.14 -22.20 -9.97
CA ASP A 642 16.29 -23.13 -10.74
C ASP A 642 15.86 -22.51 -12.08
N ALA A 643 15.69 -21.17 -12.13
CA ALA A 643 15.52 -20.40 -13.35
C ALA A 643 16.17 -19.01 -13.20
N THR A 644 16.67 -18.46 -14.29
CA THR A 644 17.23 -17.11 -14.36
C THR A 644 16.45 -16.29 -15.37
N ILE A 645 15.82 -15.20 -14.89
CA ILE A 645 15.14 -14.23 -15.75
C ILE A 645 16.17 -13.21 -16.26
N VAL A 646 16.25 -13.10 -17.58
CA VAL A 646 17.12 -12.18 -18.30
C VAL A 646 16.25 -11.27 -19.16
N THR A 647 16.62 -10.00 -19.30
CA THR A 647 15.75 -8.98 -19.91
C THR A 647 15.94 -8.81 -21.41
N SER A 648 17.04 -9.32 -21.97
CA SER A 648 17.38 -9.08 -23.38
C SER A 648 17.90 -10.32 -24.13
N ASP A 649 17.59 -10.37 -25.42
CA ASP A 649 18.10 -11.43 -26.32
C ASP A 649 19.64 -11.37 -26.44
N HIS A 650 20.21 -10.19 -26.37
CA HIS A 650 21.65 -10.01 -26.39
C HIS A 650 22.33 -10.70 -25.20
N GLU A 651 21.78 -10.48 -23.99
CA GLU A 651 22.27 -11.12 -22.77
C GLU A 651 22.10 -12.64 -22.79
N ILE A 652 20.96 -13.14 -23.30
CA ILE A 652 20.77 -14.58 -23.57
C ILE A 652 21.89 -15.11 -24.47
N GLY A 653 22.21 -14.39 -25.55
CA GLY A 653 23.30 -14.76 -26.49
C GLY A 653 24.65 -14.89 -25.79
N LEU A 654 24.97 -14.00 -24.86
CA LEU A 654 26.20 -14.00 -24.07
C LEU A 654 26.28 -15.17 -23.07
N LEU A 655 25.12 -15.57 -22.51
CA LEU A 655 25.05 -16.58 -21.43
C LEU A 655 24.92 -18.02 -21.94
N ARG A 656 24.48 -18.25 -23.18
CA ARG A 656 24.21 -19.59 -23.73
C ARG A 656 25.39 -20.57 -23.68
N ARG A 657 26.61 -20.07 -23.57
CA ARG A 657 27.81 -20.92 -23.47
C ARG A 657 28.06 -21.44 -22.06
N ASP A 658 27.61 -20.71 -21.07
CA ASP A 658 27.95 -20.94 -19.66
C ASP A 658 26.74 -21.41 -18.84
N VAL A 659 25.52 -21.08 -19.26
CA VAL A 659 24.27 -21.39 -18.55
C VAL A 659 23.39 -22.24 -19.47
N PRO A 660 22.86 -23.38 -18.98
CA PRO A 660 21.95 -24.22 -19.74
C PRO A 660 20.71 -23.44 -20.21
N PRO A 661 20.31 -23.57 -21.49
CA PRO A 661 19.18 -22.80 -22.06
C PRO A 661 17.87 -22.99 -21.32
N GLU A 662 17.64 -24.15 -20.71
CA GLU A 662 16.45 -24.46 -19.93
C GLU A 662 16.35 -23.65 -18.63
N LYS A 663 17.46 -23.14 -18.11
CA LYS A 663 17.50 -22.25 -16.95
C LYS A 663 17.30 -20.81 -17.34
N LEU A 664 17.52 -20.42 -18.59
CA LEU A 664 17.37 -19.05 -19.05
C LEU A 664 15.93 -18.76 -19.49
N VAL A 665 15.37 -17.68 -18.97
CA VAL A 665 14.02 -17.22 -19.30
C VAL A 665 14.11 -15.76 -19.75
N LEU A 666 13.79 -15.53 -21.03
CA LEU A 666 13.69 -14.18 -21.54
C LEU A 666 12.36 -13.57 -21.10
N LEU A 667 12.41 -12.60 -20.20
CA LEU A 667 11.28 -11.78 -19.80
C LEU A 667 11.64 -10.31 -19.98
N ARG A 668 11.10 -9.73 -21.05
CA ARG A 668 11.30 -8.32 -21.35
C ARG A 668 10.52 -7.45 -20.37
N TRP A 669 10.75 -6.16 -20.49
CA TRP A 669 9.98 -5.14 -19.80
C TRP A 669 8.46 -5.34 -19.99
N ILE A 670 7.68 -5.02 -18.96
CA ILE A 670 6.23 -5.09 -19.03
C ILE A 670 5.70 -3.69 -19.23
N GLU A 671 5.02 -3.47 -20.34
CA GLU A 671 4.45 -2.17 -20.69
C GLU A 671 3.08 -2.36 -21.34
N ARG A 672 2.18 -1.42 -21.12
CA ARG A 672 0.82 -1.44 -21.68
C ARG A 672 0.66 -0.35 -22.72
N PRO A 673 0.07 -0.64 -23.89
CA PRO A 673 -0.32 0.41 -24.82
C PRO A 673 -1.25 1.44 -24.13
N ARG A 674 -0.86 2.70 -24.20
CA ARG A 674 -1.58 3.87 -23.64
C ARG A 674 -1.60 5.01 -24.66
N PRO A 675 -2.15 4.79 -25.87
CA PRO A 675 -2.07 5.78 -26.94
C PRO A 675 -2.73 7.09 -26.54
N ILE A 676 -2.04 8.20 -26.80
CA ILE A 676 -2.58 9.54 -26.57
C ILE A 676 -3.45 9.93 -27.78
N ALA A 677 -4.64 10.45 -27.54
CA ALA A 677 -5.62 10.83 -28.56
C ALA A 677 -5.25 12.12 -29.33
N ARG A 678 -3.97 12.49 -29.42
CA ARG A 678 -3.46 13.62 -30.20
C ARG A 678 -2.71 13.12 -31.40
N GLY A 679 -3.09 13.61 -32.61
CA GLY A 679 -2.48 13.21 -33.85
C GLY A 679 -1.20 14.00 -34.21
N PHE A 680 -0.69 13.76 -35.39
CA PHE A 680 0.50 14.39 -35.93
C PHE A 680 0.44 15.93 -35.89
N ALA A 681 -0.70 16.53 -36.30
CA ALA A 681 -0.86 17.97 -36.39
C ALA A 681 -0.81 18.68 -35.02
N ASP A 682 -1.16 17.99 -33.95
CA ASP A 682 -1.22 18.53 -32.59
C ASP A 682 0.11 18.50 -31.84
N ARG A 683 1.13 17.83 -32.43
CA ARG A 683 2.44 17.61 -31.80
C ARG A 683 3.53 18.30 -32.62
N ARG A 684 4.56 18.84 -31.95
CA ARG A 684 5.61 19.63 -32.64
C ARG A 684 7.03 19.26 -32.25
N ASP A 685 7.29 19.19 -30.96
CA ASP A 685 8.65 19.18 -30.44
C ASP A 685 9.26 17.77 -30.40
N LEU A 686 10.51 17.68 -29.99
CA LEU A 686 11.21 16.44 -29.70
C LEU A 686 11.31 16.27 -28.18
N CYS A 687 11.48 15.03 -27.70
CA CYS A 687 11.84 14.84 -26.31
C CYS A 687 12.91 13.76 -26.13
N PHE A 688 13.61 13.86 -25.00
CA PHE A 688 14.38 12.78 -24.41
C PHE A 688 13.91 12.56 -22.98
N ILE A 689 13.65 11.30 -22.60
CA ILE A 689 13.30 10.94 -21.24
C ILE A 689 14.37 10.03 -20.61
N GLY A 690 14.73 10.29 -19.35
CA GLY A 690 15.71 9.44 -18.67
C GLY A 690 16.16 9.94 -17.30
N ASN A 691 16.81 9.05 -16.54
CA ASN A 691 17.55 9.46 -15.35
C ASN A 691 18.98 9.88 -15.78
N TYR A 692 19.32 11.14 -15.57
CA TYR A 692 20.61 11.71 -16.01
C TYR A 692 21.79 11.35 -15.09
N ARG A 693 21.54 10.73 -13.92
CA ARG A 693 22.61 10.10 -13.12
C ARG A 693 23.14 8.82 -13.76
N HIS A 694 22.42 8.28 -14.73
CA HIS A 694 22.85 7.12 -15.49
C HIS A 694 23.76 7.58 -16.65
N PRO A 695 25.06 7.25 -16.65
CA PRO A 695 26.03 7.80 -17.59
C PRO A 695 25.66 7.69 -19.08
N PRO A 696 25.09 6.57 -19.60
CA PRO A 696 24.68 6.50 -20.99
C PRO A 696 23.63 7.53 -21.40
N ASN A 697 22.76 7.96 -20.47
CA ASN A 697 21.73 8.95 -20.77
C ASN A 697 22.33 10.35 -20.93
N LEU A 698 23.22 10.72 -20.01
CA LEU A 698 23.89 12.00 -20.03
C LEU A 698 24.80 12.11 -21.27
N ASP A 699 25.64 11.12 -21.50
CA ASP A 699 26.54 11.07 -22.65
C ASP A 699 25.78 11.15 -23.99
N GLY A 700 24.67 10.39 -24.12
CA GLY A 700 23.87 10.40 -25.34
C GLY A 700 23.21 11.76 -25.60
N VAL A 701 22.69 12.42 -24.54
CA VAL A 701 22.10 13.76 -24.68
C VAL A 701 23.14 14.81 -24.99
N GLU A 702 24.29 14.78 -24.33
CA GLU A 702 25.42 15.71 -24.63
C GLU A 702 25.88 15.56 -26.06
N TRP A 703 26.09 14.33 -26.55
CA TRP A 703 26.41 14.05 -27.94
C TRP A 703 25.30 14.53 -28.89
N PHE A 704 24.02 14.30 -28.59
CA PHE A 704 22.90 14.75 -29.41
C PHE A 704 22.88 16.29 -29.52
N LEU A 705 23.08 16.98 -28.41
CA LEU A 705 23.09 18.45 -28.36
C LEU A 705 24.29 19.04 -29.12
N ALA A 706 25.45 18.41 -29.01
CA ALA A 706 26.66 18.93 -29.64
C ALA A 706 26.69 18.65 -31.17
N GLU A 707 26.33 17.45 -31.61
CA GLU A 707 26.60 16.98 -32.96
C GLU A 707 25.33 16.85 -33.84
N VAL A 708 24.17 16.49 -33.27
CA VAL A 708 22.94 16.17 -34.04
C VAL A 708 21.96 17.34 -34.06
N PHE A 709 21.64 17.91 -32.92
CA PHE A 709 20.57 18.90 -32.76
C PHE A 709 20.85 20.18 -33.57
N PRO A 710 22.07 20.68 -33.71
CA PRO A 710 22.38 21.80 -34.61
C PRO A 710 22.03 21.49 -36.08
N LEU A 711 22.21 20.24 -36.52
CA LEU A 711 21.85 19.82 -37.87
C LEU A 711 20.33 19.76 -38.08
N VAL A 712 19.61 19.28 -37.07
CA VAL A 712 18.14 19.27 -37.05
C VAL A 712 17.61 20.71 -37.12
N ARG A 713 18.12 21.62 -36.32
CA ARG A 713 17.66 23.01 -36.27
C ARG A 713 17.93 23.81 -37.56
N LYS A 714 18.91 23.42 -38.36
CA LYS A 714 19.11 23.98 -39.69
C LYS A 714 17.94 23.73 -40.62
N LYS A 715 17.19 22.65 -40.40
CA LYS A 715 15.99 22.27 -41.19
C LYS A 715 14.68 22.64 -40.49
N LEU A 716 14.64 22.48 -39.18
CA LEU A 716 13.51 22.74 -38.31
C LEU A 716 13.86 23.81 -37.27
N PRO A 717 13.92 25.09 -37.67
CA PRO A 717 14.47 26.17 -36.80
C PRO A 717 13.64 26.40 -35.52
N ASP A 718 12.34 26.13 -35.58
CA ASP A 718 11.40 26.36 -34.49
C ASP A 718 11.19 25.16 -33.57
N VAL A 719 11.82 24.00 -33.89
CA VAL A 719 11.66 22.79 -33.08
C VAL A 719 12.42 22.89 -31.77
N LYS A 720 11.79 22.47 -30.67
CA LYS A 720 12.44 22.37 -29.36
C LYS A 720 12.76 20.92 -29.01
N LEU A 721 13.83 20.75 -28.24
CA LEU A 721 14.15 19.51 -27.56
C LEU A 721 13.75 19.63 -26.08
N LYS A 722 12.81 18.84 -25.64
CA LYS A 722 12.37 18.78 -24.24
C LYS A 722 13.12 17.69 -23.49
N LEU A 723 13.87 18.08 -22.47
CA LEU A 723 14.63 17.16 -21.63
C LEU A 723 13.88 16.91 -20.34
N ALA A 724 13.35 15.66 -20.19
CA ALA A 724 12.58 15.27 -19.02
C ALA A 724 13.26 14.13 -18.24
N GLY A 725 13.07 14.14 -16.90
CA GLY A 725 13.57 13.12 -16.01
C GLY A 725 14.33 13.65 -14.80
N SER A 726 14.84 12.71 -13.98
CA SER A 726 15.49 13.01 -12.70
C SER A 726 17.01 13.14 -12.83
N GLY A 727 17.63 13.80 -11.83
CA GLY A 727 19.09 13.85 -11.71
C GLY A 727 19.80 14.71 -12.75
N MET A 728 19.12 15.69 -13.33
CA MET A 728 19.66 16.56 -14.38
C MET A 728 20.82 17.41 -13.86
N PRO A 729 22.02 17.35 -14.50
CA PRO A 729 23.16 18.17 -14.11
C PRO A 729 22.99 19.62 -14.58
N ASN A 730 23.71 20.54 -13.91
CA ASN A 730 23.67 21.96 -14.28
C ASN A 730 24.24 22.22 -15.67
N SER A 731 25.19 21.40 -16.17
CA SER A 731 25.77 21.52 -17.52
C SER A 731 24.74 21.49 -18.65
N LEU A 732 23.63 20.76 -18.48
CA LEU A 732 22.55 20.74 -19.47
C LEU A 732 21.68 22.01 -19.44
N ARG A 733 21.67 22.74 -18.32
CA ARG A 733 20.92 23.99 -18.20
C ARG A 733 21.55 25.13 -19.03
N ASP A 734 22.85 25.02 -19.30
CA ASP A 734 23.55 25.98 -20.12
C ASP A 734 23.08 25.98 -21.61
N PHE A 735 22.40 24.88 -22.03
CA PHE A 735 21.79 24.75 -23.35
C PHE A 735 20.35 25.28 -23.45
N ALA A 736 19.75 25.74 -22.35
CA ALA A 736 18.31 26.10 -22.31
C ALA A 736 17.95 27.25 -23.31
N ASP A 737 18.89 28.12 -23.65
CA ASP A 737 18.68 29.25 -24.59
C ASP A 737 18.81 28.87 -26.07
N GLU A 738 19.20 27.64 -26.39
CA GLU A 738 19.49 27.18 -27.77
C GLU A 738 18.34 26.32 -28.37
N GLY A 739 17.11 26.48 -27.92
CA GLY A 739 15.96 25.68 -28.33
C GLY A 739 15.81 24.37 -27.52
N VAL A 740 16.46 24.30 -26.37
CA VAL A 740 16.38 23.21 -25.42
C VAL A 740 15.49 23.62 -24.24
N GLU A 741 14.47 22.85 -23.94
CA GLU A 741 13.57 23.07 -22.82
C GLU A 741 13.86 22.06 -21.72
N ILE A 742 14.27 22.54 -20.54
CA ILE A 742 14.49 21.71 -19.36
C ILE A 742 13.17 21.51 -18.64
N VAL A 743 12.51 20.37 -18.87
CA VAL A 743 11.24 20.03 -18.23
C VAL A 743 11.46 19.49 -16.82
N GLY A 744 12.55 18.75 -16.60
CA GLY A 744 12.81 18.10 -15.32
C GLY A 744 11.94 16.85 -15.11
N TRP A 745 11.64 16.54 -13.86
CA TRP A 745 10.79 15.40 -13.53
C TRP A 745 9.33 15.67 -13.91
N VAL A 746 8.66 14.68 -14.51
CA VAL A 746 7.28 14.76 -14.99
C VAL A 746 6.48 13.66 -14.29
N GLU A 747 5.38 14.02 -13.66
CA GLU A 747 4.50 13.10 -12.95
C GLU A 747 3.71 12.21 -13.94
N ASP A 748 3.10 12.81 -14.96
CA ASP A 748 2.43 12.10 -16.05
C ASP A 748 3.09 12.38 -17.39
N LEU A 749 3.69 11.35 -17.98
CA LEU A 749 4.31 11.43 -19.30
C LEU A 749 3.31 11.72 -20.43
N ALA A 750 2.01 11.49 -20.22
CA ALA A 750 0.99 11.78 -21.22
C ALA A 750 0.95 13.26 -21.58
N ASP A 751 1.14 14.16 -20.60
CA ASP A 751 1.17 15.61 -20.82
C ASP A 751 2.37 16.02 -21.70
N LEU A 752 3.55 15.49 -21.41
CA LEU A 752 4.75 15.74 -22.22
C LEU A 752 4.57 15.15 -23.62
N PHE A 753 4.23 13.87 -23.71
CA PHE A 753 4.13 13.15 -24.98
C PHE A 753 3.00 13.64 -25.87
N GLY A 754 1.97 14.25 -25.29
CA GLY A 754 0.92 14.95 -26.03
C GLY A 754 1.38 16.21 -26.78
N THR A 755 2.54 16.76 -26.48
CA THR A 755 3.10 17.98 -27.09
C THR A 755 4.24 17.71 -28.05
N VAL A 756 4.92 16.56 -27.93
CA VAL A 756 6.08 16.21 -28.75
C VAL A 756 5.72 15.24 -29.86
N ARG A 757 6.37 15.38 -31.01
CA ARG A 757 6.10 14.58 -32.20
C ARG A 757 6.85 13.27 -32.22
N LEU A 758 8.07 13.24 -31.69
CA LEU A 758 8.87 12.04 -31.56
C LEU A 758 9.82 12.11 -30.36
N SER A 759 10.23 10.94 -29.89
CA SER A 759 11.28 10.80 -28.89
C SER A 759 12.61 10.49 -29.55
N VAL A 760 13.72 10.96 -28.95
CA VAL A 760 15.07 10.62 -29.39
C VAL A 760 15.74 9.71 -28.35
N ALA A 761 16.48 8.69 -28.82
CA ALA A 761 17.23 7.76 -27.99
C ALA A 761 18.68 7.62 -28.50
N PRO A 762 19.51 8.67 -28.35
CA PRO A 762 20.84 8.75 -28.96
C PRO A 762 21.92 8.08 -28.11
N LEU A 763 21.68 6.82 -27.67
CA LEU A 763 22.59 6.10 -26.79
C LEU A 763 23.82 5.61 -27.56
N ARG A 764 25.03 5.89 -27.03
CA ARG A 764 26.29 5.44 -27.64
C ARG A 764 26.84 4.17 -26.97
N PHE A 765 26.41 3.89 -25.76
CA PHE A 765 26.71 2.68 -25.01
C PHE A 765 25.59 2.39 -23.97
N GLY A 766 25.63 1.22 -23.36
CA GLY A 766 24.69 0.82 -22.31
C GLY A 766 24.42 -0.68 -22.35
N ALA A 767 23.97 -1.26 -21.24
CA ALA A 767 23.53 -2.63 -21.13
C ALA A 767 22.04 -2.67 -20.75
N GLY A 768 21.45 -3.86 -20.74
CA GLY A 768 20.07 -4.08 -20.30
C GLY A 768 19.00 -3.54 -21.26
N PHE A 769 17.75 -3.62 -20.83
CA PHE A 769 16.60 -3.19 -21.60
C PHE A 769 16.46 -1.65 -21.66
N LYS A 770 16.10 -1.14 -22.81
CA LYS A 770 15.98 0.32 -23.04
C LYS A 770 14.53 0.80 -22.79
N GLY A 771 14.12 0.85 -21.52
CA GLY A 771 12.77 1.19 -21.11
C GLY A 771 12.20 2.45 -21.76
N LYS A 772 13.01 3.51 -21.93
CA LYS A 772 12.57 4.75 -22.58
C LYS A 772 12.01 4.57 -23.99
N VAL A 773 12.53 3.61 -24.74
CA VAL A 773 12.03 3.28 -26.08
C VAL A 773 10.66 2.62 -25.96
N ALA A 774 10.53 1.58 -25.14
CA ALA A 774 9.27 0.89 -24.94
C ALA A 774 8.18 1.83 -24.39
N THR A 775 8.51 2.66 -23.41
CA THR A 775 7.58 3.65 -22.85
C THR A 775 7.12 4.66 -23.89
N SER A 776 8.04 5.23 -24.71
CA SER A 776 7.64 6.14 -25.78
C SER A 776 6.65 5.47 -26.75
N LEU A 777 6.94 4.25 -27.19
CA LEU A 777 6.08 3.47 -28.10
C LEU A 777 4.73 3.13 -27.46
N ALA A 778 4.69 2.87 -26.16
CA ALA A 778 3.46 2.56 -25.44
C ALA A 778 2.47 3.73 -25.47
N TYR A 779 2.95 4.95 -25.47
CA TYR A 779 2.12 6.17 -25.62
C TYR A 779 1.86 6.54 -27.09
N GLY A 780 2.25 5.72 -28.04
CA GLY A 780 2.13 6.01 -29.47
C GLY A 780 3.04 7.13 -29.93
N LEU A 781 4.23 7.23 -29.34
CA LEU A 781 5.25 8.20 -29.71
C LEU A 781 6.40 7.48 -30.43
N PRO A 782 6.58 7.65 -31.74
CA PRO A 782 7.67 7.01 -32.47
C PRO A 782 9.02 7.55 -32.03
N VAL A 783 10.06 6.73 -32.19
CA VAL A 783 11.42 6.99 -31.70
C VAL A 783 12.41 7.07 -32.85
N VAL A 784 13.35 8.02 -32.77
CA VAL A 784 14.62 7.94 -33.54
C VAL A 784 15.72 7.57 -32.54
N GLY A 785 16.39 6.46 -32.80
CA GLY A 785 17.41 5.95 -31.87
C GLY A 785 18.65 5.41 -32.58
N SER A 786 19.72 5.22 -31.80
CA SER A 786 20.89 4.50 -32.27
C SER A 786 20.64 2.97 -32.29
N SER A 787 21.49 2.20 -32.94
CA SER A 787 21.48 0.73 -32.87
C SER A 787 21.58 0.21 -31.42
N ILE A 788 22.34 0.91 -30.56
CA ILE A 788 22.44 0.62 -29.13
C ILE A 788 21.10 0.79 -28.41
N SER A 789 20.27 1.73 -28.85
CA SER A 789 18.95 1.93 -28.22
C SER A 789 17.94 0.81 -28.53
N LEU A 790 18.17 0.01 -29.56
CA LEU A 790 17.38 -1.18 -29.89
C LEU A 790 17.93 -2.46 -29.23
N GLU A 791 19.21 -2.45 -28.84
CA GLU A 791 19.82 -3.62 -28.21
C GLU A 791 19.00 -4.08 -27.01
N GLY A 792 18.59 -5.35 -27.03
CA GLY A 792 17.84 -5.97 -25.94
C GLY A 792 16.34 -5.71 -25.94
N THR A 793 15.82 -4.85 -26.80
CA THR A 793 14.38 -4.57 -26.86
C THR A 793 13.59 -5.66 -27.63
N GLY A 794 14.22 -6.37 -28.56
CA GLY A 794 13.56 -7.25 -29.51
C GLY A 794 12.83 -6.52 -30.63
N LEU A 795 13.01 -5.21 -30.75
CA LEU A 795 12.53 -4.39 -31.85
C LEU A 795 13.53 -4.37 -32.99
N LEU A 796 13.02 -4.17 -34.20
CA LEU A 796 13.81 -3.98 -35.40
C LEU A 796 13.63 -2.53 -35.90
N ASP A 797 14.52 -2.09 -36.78
CA ASP A 797 14.34 -0.83 -37.52
C ASP A 797 12.99 -0.83 -38.24
N GLY A 798 12.19 0.20 -38.05
CA GLY A 798 10.83 0.28 -38.56
C GLY A 798 9.73 -0.26 -37.63
N ASP A 799 10.06 -0.80 -36.47
CA ASP A 799 9.09 -1.26 -35.47
C ASP A 799 8.61 -0.12 -34.52
N GLY A 800 8.39 1.07 -35.07
CA GLY A 800 8.12 2.29 -34.31
C GLY A 800 9.40 3.05 -33.92
N VAL A 801 10.56 2.47 -34.21
CA VAL A 801 11.88 3.07 -34.02
C VAL A 801 12.59 3.12 -35.35
N LEU A 802 13.12 4.28 -35.73
CA LEU A 802 14.01 4.45 -36.87
C LEU A 802 15.44 4.58 -36.38
N VAL A 803 16.35 3.78 -36.97
CA VAL A 803 17.74 3.67 -36.51
C VAL A 803 18.69 4.56 -37.32
N ALA A 804 19.55 5.28 -36.59
CA ALA A 804 20.65 6.05 -37.15
C ALA A 804 21.80 6.19 -36.12
N ASP A 805 23.04 5.98 -36.55
CA ASP A 805 24.19 5.89 -35.64
C ASP A 805 25.18 7.06 -35.77
N ASP A 806 25.16 7.82 -36.88
CA ASP A 806 26.00 8.98 -37.08
C ASP A 806 25.20 10.30 -37.08
N PRO A 807 25.80 11.46 -36.75
CA PRO A 807 25.05 12.71 -36.60
C PRO A 807 24.29 13.15 -37.86
N PRO A 808 24.83 13.06 -39.11
CA PRO A 808 24.08 13.44 -40.30
C PRO A 808 22.87 12.54 -40.58
N SER A 809 22.99 11.21 -40.43
CA SER A 809 21.90 10.26 -40.65
C SER A 809 20.87 10.40 -39.56
N PHE A 810 21.26 10.58 -38.29
CA PHE A 810 20.35 10.79 -37.19
C PHE A 810 19.52 12.06 -37.40
N ALA A 811 20.16 13.20 -37.71
CA ALA A 811 19.46 14.43 -37.98
C ALA A 811 18.50 14.31 -39.18
N ALA A 812 18.92 13.67 -40.29
CA ALA A 812 18.07 13.43 -41.46
C ALA A 812 16.84 12.56 -41.11
N THR A 813 17.01 11.54 -40.30
CA THR A 813 15.93 10.65 -39.85
C THR A 813 14.94 11.39 -38.94
N VAL A 814 15.43 12.22 -38.00
CA VAL A 814 14.59 13.10 -37.18
C VAL A 814 13.75 14.02 -38.03
N VAL A 815 14.37 14.73 -38.99
CA VAL A 815 13.67 15.67 -39.89
C VAL A 815 12.60 14.92 -40.69
N ARG A 816 12.95 13.78 -41.32
CA ARG A 816 12.01 12.96 -42.11
C ARG A 816 10.82 12.53 -41.28
N LEU A 817 11.02 11.96 -40.10
CA LEU A 817 9.93 11.50 -39.24
C LEU A 817 9.10 12.67 -38.69
N HIS A 818 9.71 13.83 -38.53
CA HIS A 818 9.04 15.03 -38.05
C HIS A 818 8.15 15.70 -39.14
N GLU A 819 8.48 15.61 -40.42
CA GLU A 819 7.78 16.28 -41.52
C GLU A 819 6.78 15.36 -42.25
N ASP A 820 7.00 14.04 -42.26
CA ASP A 820 6.19 13.05 -42.98
C ASP A 820 5.12 12.45 -42.07
N ALA A 821 3.87 12.91 -42.25
CA ALA A 821 2.73 12.47 -41.45
C ALA A 821 2.40 10.99 -41.66
N ASP A 822 2.47 10.50 -42.90
CA ASP A 822 2.16 9.09 -43.23
C ASP A 822 3.19 8.16 -42.57
N LEU A 823 4.48 8.52 -42.63
CA LEU A 823 5.56 7.79 -41.96
C LEU A 823 5.35 7.80 -40.45
N TRP A 824 5.01 8.95 -39.88
CA TRP A 824 4.77 9.10 -38.43
C TRP A 824 3.61 8.21 -37.95
N GLU A 825 2.48 8.21 -38.69
CA GLU A 825 1.32 7.40 -38.37
C GLU A 825 1.62 5.90 -38.48
N ALA A 826 2.34 5.51 -39.54
CA ALA A 826 2.77 4.12 -39.72
C ALA A 826 3.69 3.64 -38.61
N GLN A 827 4.68 4.47 -38.19
CA GLN A 827 5.59 4.13 -37.09
C GLN A 827 4.86 4.10 -35.74
N THR A 828 3.90 5.02 -35.52
CA THR A 828 3.05 5.02 -34.31
C THR A 828 2.23 3.74 -34.21
N ALA A 829 1.52 3.36 -35.24
CA ALA A 829 0.72 2.15 -35.27
C ALA A 829 1.57 0.89 -35.07
N ARG A 830 2.70 0.82 -35.77
CA ARG A 830 3.62 -0.31 -35.68
C ARG A 830 4.24 -0.44 -34.26
N GLY A 831 4.63 0.70 -33.67
CA GLY A 831 5.17 0.73 -32.31
C GLY A 831 4.16 0.21 -31.27
N LEU A 832 2.91 0.64 -31.35
CA LEU A 832 1.83 0.16 -30.47
C LEU A 832 1.57 -1.35 -30.65
N GLU A 833 1.55 -1.85 -31.88
CA GLU A 833 1.43 -3.30 -32.19
C GLU A 833 2.57 -4.09 -31.53
N ARG A 834 3.82 -3.59 -31.66
CA ARG A 834 4.98 -4.28 -31.09
C ARG A 834 5.00 -4.24 -29.56
N VAL A 835 4.59 -3.14 -28.95
CA VAL A 835 4.42 -3.07 -27.48
C VAL A 835 3.41 -4.10 -27.01
N ALA A 836 2.25 -4.19 -27.67
CA ALA A 836 1.22 -5.18 -27.31
C ALA A 836 1.74 -6.62 -27.44
N ALA A 837 2.50 -6.92 -28.50
CA ALA A 837 3.01 -8.26 -28.76
C ALA A 837 4.19 -8.68 -27.86
N LEU A 838 5.12 -7.75 -27.56
CA LEU A 838 6.37 -8.09 -26.88
C LEU A 838 6.37 -7.78 -25.38
N TYR A 839 5.63 -6.74 -24.96
CA TYR A 839 5.76 -6.19 -23.62
C TYR A 839 4.46 -6.24 -22.82
N SER A 840 3.35 -6.70 -23.40
CA SER A 840 2.07 -6.73 -22.68
C SER A 840 2.14 -7.66 -21.45
N PRO A 841 1.37 -7.33 -20.38
CA PRO A 841 1.24 -8.22 -19.22
C PRO A 841 0.81 -9.64 -19.56
N ASP A 842 0.01 -9.83 -20.63
CA ASP A 842 -0.43 -11.16 -21.04
C ASP A 842 0.68 -11.96 -21.72
N ALA A 843 1.52 -11.32 -22.54
CA ALA A 843 2.74 -11.95 -23.06
C ALA A 843 3.69 -12.38 -21.93
N ALA A 844 3.88 -11.51 -20.93
CA ALA A 844 4.68 -11.83 -19.75
C ALA A 844 4.05 -12.95 -18.90
N LEU A 845 2.71 -12.94 -18.74
CA LEU A 845 1.98 -13.99 -18.01
C LEU A 845 2.19 -15.37 -18.64
N ASP A 846 2.17 -15.46 -19.97
CA ASP A 846 2.40 -16.72 -20.68
C ASP A 846 3.85 -17.21 -20.54
N ILE A 847 4.82 -16.30 -20.41
CA ILE A 847 6.21 -16.68 -20.08
C ILE A 847 6.28 -17.27 -18.67
N TRP A 848 5.65 -16.62 -17.70
CA TRP A 848 5.58 -17.09 -16.32
C TRP A 848 4.87 -18.45 -16.22
N LYS A 849 3.74 -18.65 -16.91
CA LYS A 849 3.05 -19.97 -16.96
C LYS A 849 3.96 -21.07 -17.45
N ARG A 850 4.68 -20.83 -18.56
CA ARG A 850 5.63 -21.82 -19.11
C ARG A 850 6.80 -22.10 -18.15
N MET A 851 7.31 -21.06 -17.49
CA MET A 851 8.41 -21.21 -16.51
C MET A 851 7.93 -22.02 -15.30
N LEU A 852 6.81 -21.66 -14.69
CA LEU A 852 6.26 -22.39 -13.53
C LEU A 852 5.92 -23.84 -13.87
N GLY A 853 5.38 -24.12 -15.07
CA GLY A 853 5.14 -25.48 -15.55
C GLY A 853 6.42 -26.31 -15.66
N ARG A 854 7.54 -25.71 -16.10
CA ARG A 854 8.85 -26.38 -16.14
C ARG A 854 9.45 -26.62 -14.73
N LEU A 855 9.08 -25.80 -13.77
CA LEU A 855 9.53 -25.90 -12.38
C LEU A 855 8.61 -26.78 -11.52
N ASP A 856 7.60 -27.44 -12.11
CA ASP A 856 6.57 -28.24 -11.43
C ASP A 856 5.86 -27.43 -10.31
N ARG A 857 5.52 -26.18 -10.63
CA ARG A 857 4.80 -25.31 -9.70
C ARG A 857 3.36 -25.06 -10.16
N PRO A 858 2.37 -25.13 -9.24
CA PRO A 858 0.97 -25.01 -9.58
C PRO A 858 0.61 -23.61 -10.07
N ILE A 859 -0.45 -23.56 -10.88
CA ILE A 859 -1.10 -22.33 -11.33
C ILE A 859 -2.57 -22.46 -10.98
N ALA A 860 -3.11 -21.52 -10.22
CA ALA A 860 -4.55 -21.41 -10.03
C ALA A 860 -5.10 -20.46 -11.11
N LEU A 861 -5.83 -20.99 -12.07
CA LEU A 861 -6.50 -20.23 -13.13
C LEU A 861 -7.83 -19.68 -12.64
#